data_ac1354ada5d8bfbcc9dd0c45774c0ab6
#
_entry.id   ac1354ada5d8bfbcc9dd0c45774c0ab6
#
_cell.length_a   1.000
_cell.length_b   1.000
_cell.length_c   1.000
_cell.angle_alpha   90.00
_cell.angle_beta   90.00
_cell.angle_gamma   90.00
#
_symmetry.space_group_name_H-M   'P 1'
#
loop_
_entity.id
_entity.type
_entity.pdbx_description
1 polymer ?
#
loop_
_entity_poly.entity_id
_entity_poly.type
_entity_poly.pdbx_seq_one_letter_code
_entity_poly.pdbx_strand_id
1 'polypeptide(L)'
;MTSKAVVFAYHDIGCTGIEALLNAGYEIAAVFTHADDPRENTFYASVARLCAERGIPLHAPEDVNHPLWLERIRQLRPDFLFSFYYRRLLGAELLACAARGAYNLHGSLLPRYRGRAPANWVLVNGETQTGVTLHRMIERADAGPILAQQAVAIDPEDTALSLHGKLRKAAGALLRDSLPLLALGVLPEVEQDESQASHFGRRTPADGLLDWHRPARQLYDLVRAVTQPYPGAFCQVGEQKLIVWSAEVVAGNHGREPGSVLSCDPLRIACGEDSLVLRFGQRGERGLYLAGTQLATELGLVEGARLRGAASGPQRRTRVLILGVNGFIGNHLSERLLRDGRYEVHGMDIGSDAIERLKADPHFHFVEGDIGIHSEWLEYHVKKCDVILPLVAIATPIEYTRNPLRVFELDFEENLRIVRYCVKYGKRVVFPSTSEVYGMCQDPDFDEDRSNLVVGPINKQRWIYSVSKQLLDRVIWAYGQQGLRFTLFRPFNWMGPRLDRLDSARIGSSRAITQRILHLVEGTPIRLVDGGAQKRCFTDVDDGIEALARIIDNRDGRCDGQIVNIGNPDNEASIRQLGEELLRQFEAHPLRAQFPPFAGFREVESRSFYGDGYQDVAHRKPSIDNARRLLDWQPTIELRETIGKPLDFFLHEALREREAQA
;
A
#
# COMPACT_ATOMS: atom_id res chain seq x y z
N MET A 1 23.75 35.48 -27.14
CA MET A 1 23.58 34.15 -27.71
C MET A 1 22.16 33.72 -27.42
N THR A 2 21.48 33.15 -28.39
CA THR A 2 20.10 32.65 -28.22
C THR A 2 20.16 31.40 -27.34
N SER A 3 19.40 31.36 -26.26
CA SER A 3 19.34 30.18 -25.37
C SER A 3 18.58 29.04 -26.04
N LYS A 4 19.14 27.84 -26.06
CA LYS A 4 18.56 26.67 -26.71
C LYS A 4 17.78 25.80 -25.73
N ALA A 5 16.53 25.45 -26.04
CA ALA A 5 15.65 24.69 -25.17
C ALA A 5 15.13 23.41 -25.81
N VAL A 6 14.97 22.36 -25.02
CA VAL A 6 14.14 21.20 -25.30
C VAL A 6 12.95 21.24 -24.35
N VAL A 7 11.73 21.02 -24.87
CA VAL A 7 10.48 21.25 -24.14
C VAL A 7 9.67 19.97 -24.05
N PHE A 8 9.19 19.65 -22.87
CA PHE A 8 8.26 18.56 -22.59
C PHE A 8 6.90 19.21 -22.28
N ALA A 9 5.95 19.06 -23.16
CA ALA A 9 4.72 19.86 -23.10
C ALA A 9 3.46 19.06 -23.42
N TYR A 10 2.40 19.37 -22.71
CA TYR A 10 1.07 18.83 -22.97
C TYR A 10 -0.01 19.82 -22.53
N HIS A 11 -1.22 19.76 -23.15
CA HIS A 11 -2.35 20.59 -22.77
C HIS A 11 -2.17 22.10 -23.09
N ASP A 12 -3.15 22.95 -22.74
CA ASP A 12 -3.11 24.41 -22.93
C ASP A 12 -1.90 25.09 -22.31
N ILE A 13 -1.49 24.63 -21.13
CA ILE A 13 -0.32 25.16 -20.42
C ILE A 13 0.97 24.81 -21.17
N GLY A 14 1.00 23.63 -21.82
CA GLY A 14 2.09 23.28 -22.73
C GLY A 14 2.20 24.24 -23.90
N CYS A 15 1.08 24.56 -24.54
CA CYS A 15 1.06 25.56 -25.61
C CYS A 15 1.47 26.95 -25.13
N THR A 16 0.94 27.40 -23.98
CA THR A 16 1.32 28.67 -23.33
C THR A 16 2.81 28.75 -23.02
N GLY A 17 3.41 27.65 -22.54
CA GLY A 17 4.84 27.58 -22.25
C GLY A 17 5.71 27.67 -23.50
N ILE A 18 5.34 26.96 -24.58
CA ILE A 18 6.03 27.03 -25.88
C ILE A 18 5.98 28.45 -26.42
N GLU A 19 4.80 29.08 -26.46
CA GLU A 19 4.65 30.47 -26.94
C GLU A 19 5.43 31.47 -26.10
N ALA A 20 5.46 31.29 -24.75
CA ALA A 20 6.23 32.15 -23.87
C ALA A 20 7.75 32.03 -24.13
N LEU A 21 8.27 30.83 -24.36
CA LEU A 21 9.68 30.61 -24.73
C LEU A 21 10.03 31.26 -26.06
N LEU A 22 9.20 31.09 -27.10
CA LEU A 22 9.41 31.72 -28.40
C LEU A 22 9.42 33.27 -28.28
N ASN A 23 8.45 33.83 -27.55
CA ASN A 23 8.35 35.27 -27.31
C ASN A 23 9.51 35.83 -26.50
N ALA A 24 10.13 35.02 -25.60
CA ALA A 24 11.31 35.38 -24.86
C ALA A 24 12.64 35.15 -25.62
N GLY A 25 12.55 34.75 -26.91
CA GLY A 25 13.70 34.60 -27.78
C GLY A 25 14.50 33.30 -27.60
N TYR A 26 13.91 32.28 -27.02
CA TYR A 26 14.53 30.94 -26.96
C TYR A 26 14.41 30.21 -28.29
N GLU A 27 15.48 29.47 -28.67
CA GLU A 27 15.45 28.51 -29.77
C GLU A 27 14.89 27.17 -29.24
N ILE A 28 13.74 26.74 -29.70
CA ILE A 28 13.18 25.42 -29.32
C ILE A 28 13.67 24.37 -30.31
N ALA A 29 14.63 23.54 -29.86
CA ALA A 29 15.26 22.52 -30.70
C ALA A 29 14.38 21.28 -30.93
N ALA A 30 13.55 20.94 -29.96
CA ALA A 30 12.56 19.87 -30.05
C ALA A 30 11.51 20.00 -28.96
N VAL A 31 10.30 19.49 -29.25
CA VAL A 31 9.22 19.33 -28.27
C VAL A 31 8.88 17.86 -28.12
N PHE A 32 8.73 17.42 -26.89
CA PHE A 32 8.25 16.08 -26.52
C PHE A 32 6.84 16.21 -25.94
N THR A 33 5.89 15.43 -26.46
CA THR A 33 4.48 15.45 -26.04
C THR A 33 3.96 14.03 -25.82
N HIS A 34 2.67 13.90 -25.55
CA HIS A 34 1.96 12.62 -25.49
C HIS A 34 1.03 12.48 -26.70
N ALA A 35 0.83 11.25 -27.15
CA ALA A 35 -0.29 10.92 -28.01
C ALA A 35 -1.60 11.08 -27.20
N ASP A 36 -2.62 11.67 -27.79
CA ASP A 36 -3.93 11.78 -27.17
C ASP A 36 -4.53 10.37 -26.97
N ASP A 37 -5.05 10.09 -25.77
CA ASP A 37 -5.79 8.85 -25.50
C ASP A 37 -7.21 9.00 -26.09
N PRO A 38 -7.64 8.14 -27.03
CA PRO A 38 -9.00 8.21 -27.60
C PRO A 38 -10.13 8.10 -26.56
N ARG A 39 -9.81 7.64 -25.34
CA ARG A 39 -10.76 7.52 -24.22
C ARG A 39 -10.84 8.78 -23.35
N GLU A 40 -9.93 9.74 -23.54
CA GLU A 40 -9.94 11.02 -22.82
C GLU A 40 -10.74 12.06 -23.62
N ASN A 41 -11.52 12.86 -22.91
CA ASN A 41 -12.16 14.04 -23.52
C ASN A 41 -11.11 15.14 -23.71
N THR A 42 -10.72 15.41 -24.95
CA THR A 42 -9.73 16.44 -25.29
C THR A 42 -10.45 17.80 -25.45
N PHE A 43 -10.43 18.60 -24.39
CA PHE A 43 -11.05 19.93 -24.33
C PHE A 43 -10.02 21.08 -24.36
N TYR A 44 -8.76 20.76 -24.63
CA TYR A 44 -7.61 21.65 -24.57
C TYR A 44 -6.90 21.78 -25.90
N ALA A 45 -6.05 22.83 -26.05
CA ALA A 45 -5.26 23.05 -27.24
C ALA A 45 -4.21 21.97 -27.49
N SER A 46 -3.97 21.66 -28.74
CA SER A 46 -3.01 20.63 -29.15
C SER A 46 -1.59 21.21 -29.30
N VAL A 47 -0.65 20.69 -28.49
CA VAL A 47 0.79 20.97 -28.64
C VAL A 47 1.29 20.52 -30.02
N ALA A 48 0.79 19.39 -30.53
CA ALA A 48 1.20 18.87 -31.83
C ALA A 48 0.82 19.84 -32.97
N ARG A 49 -0.39 20.41 -32.90
CA ARG A 49 -0.85 21.42 -33.87
C ARG A 49 0.03 22.67 -33.81
N LEU A 50 0.26 23.21 -32.61
CA LEU A 50 1.11 24.39 -32.42
C LEU A 50 2.53 24.17 -32.98
N CYS A 51 3.15 23.02 -32.70
CA CYS A 51 4.46 22.70 -33.22
C CYS A 51 4.48 22.61 -34.76
N ALA A 52 3.45 22.01 -35.37
CA ALA A 52 3.31 21.95 -36.83
C ALA A 52 3.19 23.35 -37.44
N GLU A 53 2.37 24.24 -36.87
CA GLU A 53 2.17 25.64 -37.32
C GLU A 53 3.48 26.47 -37.18
N ARG A 54 4.34 26.15 -36.23
CA ARG A 54 5.61 26.85 -35.96
C ARG A 54 6.84 26.19 -36.57
N GLY A 55 6.68 25.03 -37.23
CA GLY A 55 7.79 24.27 -37.80
C GLY A 55 8.77 23.69 -36.77
N ILE A 56 8.29 23.42 -35.55
CA ILE A 56 9.12 22.88 -34.43
C ILE A 56 9.11 21.35 -34.49
N PRO A 57 10.28 20.68 -34.40
CA PRO A 57 10.35 19.22 -34.32
C PRO A 57 9.60 18.67 -33.12
N LEU A 58 8.70 17.69 -33.36
CA LEU A 58 7.84 17.10 -32.35
C LEU A 58 8.04 15.60 -32.25
N HIS A 59 8.07 15.08 -31.01
CA HIS A 59 8.18 13.66 -30.69
C HIS A 59 7.16 13.27 -29.62
N ALA A 60 6.60 12.05 -29.74
CA ALA A 60 5.65 11.50 -28.75
C ALA A 60 6.07 10.08 -28.34
N PRO A 61 7.22 9.91 -27.65
CA PRO A 61 7.71 8.59 -27.25
C PRO A 61 6.84 7.97 -26.14
N GLU A 62 6.77 6.64 -26.10
CA GLU A 62 6.18 5.94 -24.97
C GLU A 62 7.03 6.08 -23.69
N ASP A 63 8.36 6.04 -23.84
CA ASP A 63 9.29 6.32 -22.74
C ASP A 63 10.36 7.33 -23.20
N VAL A 64 10.33 8.52 -22.64
CA VAL A 64 11.28 9.59 -22.94
C VAL A 64 12.65 9.36 -22.29
N ASN A 65 12.72 8.53 -21.24
CA ASN A 65 13.97 8.17 -20.57
C ASN A 65 14.73 7.04 -21.29
N HIS A 66 14.17 6.48 -22.36
CA HIS A 66 14.85 5.46 -23.15
C HIS A 66 16.19 5.96 -23.70
N PRO A 67 17.27 5.17 -23.68
CA PRO A 67 18.63 5.58 -24.09
C PRO A 67 18.72 6.28 -25.46
N LEU A 68 17.91 5.88 -26.44
CA LEU A 68 17.85 6.52 -27.75
C LEU A 68 17.42 8.00 -27.68
N TRP A 69 16.46 8.31 -26.82
CA TRP A 69 15.99 9.70 -26.64
C TRP A 69 16.97 10.51 -25.82
N LEU A 70 17.59 9.91 -24.80
CA LEU A 70 18.65 10.55 -24.03
C LEU A 70 19.80 10.98 -24.94
N GLU A 71 20.28 10.07 -25.82
CA GLU A 71 21.36 10.38 -26.75
C GLU A 71 20.97 11.48 -27.75
N ARG A 72 19.74 11.43 -28.28
CA ARG A 72 19.23 12.45 -29.18
C ARG A 72 19.15 13.82 -28.53
N ILE A 73 18.69 13.89 -27.28
CA ILE A 73 18.63 15.14 -26.51
C ILE A 73 20.03 15.67 -26.21
N ARG A 74 21.00 14.78 -25.84
CA ARG A 74 22.42 15.17 -25.67
C ARG A 74 23.01 15.78 -26.94
N GLN A 75 22.72 15.21 -28.10
CA GLN A 75 23.18 15.73 -29.40
C GLN A 75 22.64 17.13 -29.72
N LEU A 76 21.43 17.45 -29.26
CA LEU A 76 20.84 18.78 -29.39
C LEU A 76 21.57 19.84 -28.54
N ARG A 77 22.30 19.44 -27.50
CA ARG A 77 23.07 20.32 -26.58
C ARG A 77 22.20 21.46 -26.05
N PRO A 78 21.07 21.16 -25.36
CA PRO A 78 20.19 22.20 -24.85
C PRO A 78 20.88 22.95 -23.68
N ASP A 79 20.68 24.29 -23.65
CA ASP A 79 20.99 25.08 -22.47
C ASP A 79 19.98 24.74 -21.36
N PHE A 80 18.70 24.58 -21.73
CA PHE A 80 17.60 24.40 -20.80
C PHE A 80 16.68 23.23 -21.21
N LEU A 81 16.14 22.55 -20.21
CA LEU A 81 14.96 21.70 -20.36
C LEU A 81 13.79 22.37 -19.66
N PHE A 82 12.63 22.36 -20.32
CA PHE A 82 11.38 22.85 -19.72
C PHE A 82 10.31 21.77 -19.73
N SER A 83 9.57 21.66 -18.62
CA SER A 83 8.39 20.82 -18.50
C SER A 83 7.16 21.65 -18.24
N PHE A 84 6.14 21.53 -19.10
CA PHE A 84 4.86 22.22 -18.99
C PHE A 84 3.72 21.21 -19.05
N TYR A 85 3.24 20.76 -17.89
CA TYR A 85 2.16 19.76 -17.78
C TYR A 85 2.47 18.42 -18.44
N TYR A 86 3.74 18.08 -18.63
CA TYR A 86 4.12 16.77 -19.11
C TYR A 86 3.82 15.68 -18.07
N ARG A 87 3.21 14.57 -18.51
CA ARG A 87 2.59 13.58 -17.60
C ARG A 87 3.56 12.50 -17.07
N ARG A 88 4.80 12.45 -17.56
CA ARG A 88 5.82 11.46 -17.17
C ARG A 88 6.97 12.13 -16.44
N LEU A 89 7.59 11.36 -15.54
CA LEU A 89 8.79 11.83 -14.85
C LEU A 89 9.99 11.81 -15.80
N LEU A 90 10.84 12.82 -15.70
CA LEU A 90 12.11 12.93 -16.38
C LEU A 90 13.19 12.40 -15.43
N GLY A 91 13.93 11.38 -15.85
CA GLY A 91 14.98 10.75 -15.05
C GLY A 91 16.20 11.65 -14.86
N ALA A 92 17.03 11.34 -13.86
CA ALA A 92 18.23 12.12 -13.51
C ALA A 92 19.18 12.31 -14.71
N GLU A 93 19.42 11.26 -15.52
CA GLU A 93 20.27 11.35 -16.71
C GLU A 93 19.72 12.32 -17.77
N LEU A 94 18.39 12.38 -17.90
CA LEU A 94 17.73 13.30 -18.83
C LEU A 94 17.84 14.73 -18.32
N LEU A 95 17.59 14.96 -17.03
CA LEU A 95 17.75 16.28 -16.42
C LEU A 95 19.16 16.84 -16.53
N ALA A 96 20.18 15.95 -16.47
CA ALA A 96 21.58 16.30 -16.64
C ALA A 96 21.99 16.67 -18.08
N CYS A 97 21.10 16.49 -19.08
CA CYS A 97 21.40 16.88 -20.47
C CYS A 97 21.41 18.42 -20.67
N ALA A 98 20.82 19.18 -19.76
CA ALA A 98 20.75 20.63 -19.85
C ALA A 98 21.94 21.31 -19.19
N ALA A 99 22.69 22.13 -19.95
CA ALA A 99 23.88 22.82 -19.45
C ALA A 99 23.59 23.84 -18.35
N ARG A 100 22.40 24.46 -18.36
CA ARG A 100 21.98 25.52 -17.43
C ARG A 100 20.81 25.13 -16.53
N GLY A 101 20.27 23.94 -16.69
CA GLY A 101 19.27 23.35 -15.81
C GLY A 101 17.96 22.99 -16.46
N ALA A 102 17.15 22.27 -15.68
CA ALA A 102 15.85 21.76 -16.06
C ALA A 102 14.76 22.36 -15.16
N TYR A 103 13.67 22.84 -15.72
CA TYR A 103 12.65 23.61 -15.01
C TYR A 103 11.24 23.10 -15.34
N ASN A 104 10.38 23.09 -14.33
CA ASN A 104 8.98 22.70 -14.48
C ASN A 104 8.05 23.85 -14.05
N LEU A 105 6.95 24.00 -14.77
CA LEU A 105 5.85 24.85 -14.35
C LEU A 105 4.75 23.97 -13.74
N HIS A 106 4.61 24.09 -12.42
CA HIS A 106 3.63 23.31 -11.67
C HIS A 106 2.36 24.14 -11.37
N GLY A 107 1.19 23.51 -11.40
CA GLY A 107 -0.12 24.16 -11.27
C GLY A 107 -0.60 24.35 -9.84
N SER A 108 0.29 24.63 -8.89
CA SER A 108 -0.04 25.02 -7.53
C SER A 108 1.00 25.97 -6.95
N LEU A 109 0.75 26.51 -5.75
CA LEU A 109 1.75 27.20 -4.95
C LEU A 109 2.57 26.18 -4.16
N LEU A 110 3.72 25.73 -4.73
CA LEU A 110 4.64 24.84 -4.04
C LEU A 110 5.16 25.46 -2.73
N PRO A 111 5.39 24.65 -1.68
CA PRO A 111 5.45 23.21 -1.63
C PRO A 111 4.10 22.51 -1.47
N ARG A 112 2.99 23.24 -1.41
CA ARG A 112 1.66 22.65 -1.31
C ARG A 112 1.19 22.10 -2.65
N TYR A 113 0.44 20.96 -2.60
CA TYR A 113 -0.16 20.32 -3.78
C TYR A 113 0.86 19.85 -4.83
N ARG A 114 1.98 19.26 -4.40
CA ARG A 114 2.88 18.49 -5.29
C ARG A 114 2.15 17.31 -5.90
N GLY A 115 2.53 16.87 -7.08
CA GLY A 115 2.01 15.69 -7.75
C GLY A 115 0.97 15.99 -8.83
N ARG A 116 -0.12 15.19 -8.92
CA ARG A 116 -1.03 15.22 -10.06
C ARG A 116 -2.35 15.95 -9.79
N ALA A 117 -2.91 16.53 -10.85
CA ALA A 117 -4.22 17.20 -10.86
C ALA A 117 -4.40 18.26 -9.74
N PRO A 118 -3.42 19.17 -9.51
CA PRO A 118 -3.49 20.13 -8.42
C PRO A 118 -4.73 21.02 -8.51
N ALA A 119 -5.15 21.46 -9.69
CA ALA A 119 -6.34 22.29 -9.89
C ALA A 119 -7.64 21.64 -9.38
N ASN A 120 -7.78 20.30 -9.53
CA ASN A 120 -8.94 19.60 -9.01
C ASN A 120 -8.82 19.43 -7.47
N TRP A 121 -7.62 19.11 -6.96
CA TRP A 121 -7.43 18.88 -5.53
C TRP A 121 -7.61 20.12 -4.68
N VAL A 122 -7.20 21.30 -5.14
CA VAL A 122 -7.43 22.56 -4.41
C VAL A 122 -8.92 22.86 -4.28
N LEU A 123 -9.72 22.56 -5.31
CA LEU A 123 -11.19 22.71 -5.25
C LEU A 123 -11.82 21.68 -4.31
N VAL A 124 -11.46 20.40 -4.41
CA VAL A 124 -11.97 19.34 -3.52
C VAL A 124 -11.69 19.65 -2.05
N ASN A 125 -10.56 20.28 -1.77
CA ASN A 125 -10.15 20.66 -0.40
C ASN A 125 -10.72 22.03 0.04
N GLY A 126 -11.50 22.70 -0.79
CA GLY A 126 -12.14 23.98 -0.44
C GLY A 126 -11.18 25.14 -0.29
N GLU A 127 -10.00 25.10 -0.95
CA GLU A 127 -9.03 26.20 -0.91
C GLU A 127 -9.62 27.45 -1.57
N THR A 128 -9.21 28.61 -1.06
CA THR A 128 -9.60 29.93 -1.58
C THR A 128 -8.53 30.56 -2.45
N GLN A 129 -7.33 29.97 -2.46
CA GLN A 129 -6.20 30.43 -3.24
C GLN A 129 -5.37 29.24 -3.74
N THR A 130 -4.85 29.35 -4.94
CA THR A 130 -3.84 28.49 -5.55
C THR A 130 -2.87 29.31 -6.38
N GLY A 131 -2.18 28.72 -7.36
CA GLY A 131 -1.32 29.47 -8.26
C GLY A 131 -0.53 28.57 -9.19
N VAL A 132 0.53 29.15 -9.74
CA VAL A 132 1.52 28.45 -10.57
C VAL A 132 2.91 28.71 -10.02
N THR A 133 3.78 27.71 -10.12
CA THR A 133 5.16 27.77 -9.64
C THR A 133 6.12 27.33 -10.73
N LEU A 134 7.07 28.19 -11.10
CA LEU A 134 8.27 27.81 -11.85
C LEU A 134 9.35 27.36 -10.86
N HIS A 135 9.80 26.12 -11.00
CA HIS A 135 10.81 25.54 -10.10
C HIS A 135 11.85 24.72 -10.86
N ARG A 136 13.03 24.53 -10.30
CA ARG A 136 14.03 23.62 -10.84
C ARG A 136 13.56 22.18 -10.68
N MET A 137 13.75 21.35 -11.71
CA MET A 137 13.53 19.91 -11.61
C MET A 137 14.73 19.23 -10.98
N ILE A 138 14.46 18.36 -10.04
CA ILE A 138 15.38 17.40 -9.43
C ILE A 138 14.77 16.01 -9.52
N GLU A 139 15.48 14.97 -9.13
CA GLU A 139 15.00 13.57 -9.17
C GLU A 139 13.69 13.39 -8.42
N ARG A 140 13.51 14.11 -7.30
CA ARG A 140 12.26 14.10 -6.54
C ARG A 140 11.26 15.09 -7.18
N ALA A 141 10.14 14.53 -7.64
CA ALA A 141 9.11 15.32 -8.34
C ALA A 141 8.60 16.51 -7.52
N ASP A 142 8.51 17.69 -8.17
CA ASP A 142 7.99 18.96 -7.65
C ASP A 142 8.66 19.46 -6.36
N ALA A 143 9.85 18.97 -6.02
CA ALA A 143 10.54 19.25 -4.77
C ALA A 143 11.78 20.17 -4.91
N GLY A 144 12.17 20.52 -6.14
CA GLY A 144 13.32 21.40 -6.36
C GLY A 144 13.07 22.88 -6.04
N PRO A 145 14.13 23.71 -5.97
CA PRO A 145 14.04 25.11 -5.60
C PRO A 145 13.05 25.90 -6.46
N ILE A 146 12.31 26.80 -5.82
CA ILE A 146 11.35 27.70 -6.46
C ILE A 146 12.08 28.91 -7.05
N LEU A 147 11.77 29.24 -8.31
CA LEU A 147 12.28 30.42 -8.98
C LEU A 147 11.27 31.58 -8.95
N ALA A 148 10.00 31.27 -9.21
CA ALA A 148 8.94 32.28 -9.22
C ALA A 148 7.57 31.62 -8.96
N GLN A 149 6.66 32.38 -8.38
CA GLN A 149 5.28 31.96 -8.13
C GLN A 149 4.30 33.08 -8.48
N GLN A 150 3.14 32.69 -8.98
CA GLN A 150 2.03 33.61 -9.21
C GLN A 150 0.77 33.05 -8.54
N ALA A 151 0.27 33.74 -7.54
CA ALA A 151 -0.97 33.38 -6.85
C ALA A 151 -2.21 33.66 -7.70
N VAL A 152 -3.23 32.81 -7.52
CA VAL A 152 -4.53 32.86 -8.18
C VAL A 152 -5.63 32.68 -7.16
N ALA A 153 -6.57 33.60 -7.05
CA ALA A 153 -7.75 33.47 -6.21
C ALA A 153 -8.72 32.44 -6.80
N ILE A 154 -9.31 31.63 -5.93
CA ILE A 154 -10.36 30.67 -6.28
C ILE A 154 -11.70 31.27 -5.82
N ASP A 155 -12.54 31.61 -6.77
CA ASP A 155 -13.88 32.13 -6.47
C ASP A 155 -14.81 30.99 -6.03
N PRO A 156 -15.86 31.30 -5.23
CA PRO A 156 -16.84 30.28 -4.79
C PRO A 156 -17.48 29.51 -5.94
N GLU A 157 -17.65 30.13 -7.10
CA GLU A 157 -18.28 29.53 -8.29
C GLU A 157 -17.27 28.89 -9.26
N ASP A 158 -15.97 28.95 -8.96
CA ASP A 158 -14.98 28.34 -9.86
C ASP A 158 -15.17 26.84 -9.97
N THR A 159 -15.22 26.37 -11.20
CA THR A 159 -15.08 24.95 -11.56
C THR A 159 -13.62 24.63 -11.89
N ALA A 160 -13.28 23.37 -12.03
CA ALA A 160 -11.94 22.99 -12.48
C ALA A 160 -11.58 23.60 -13.86
N LEU A 161 -12.55 23.74 -14.76
CA LEU A 161 -12.33 24.34 -16.07
C LEU A 161 -12.05 25.86 -15.97
N SER A 162 -12.87 26.60 -15.20
CA SER A 162 -12.66 28.05 -15.02
C SER A 162 -11.35 28.34 -14.31
N LEU A 163 -11.02 27.56 -13.27
CA LEU A 163 -9.75 27.67 -12.56
C LEU A 163 -8.56 27.35 -13.47
N HIS A 164 -8.67 26.36 -14.35
CA HIS A 164 -7.65 26.08 -15.36
C HIS A 164 -7.41 27.27 -16.29
N GLY A 165 -8.46 27.98 -16.68
CA GLY A 165 -8.35 29.23 -17.45
C GLY A 165 -7.59 30.33 -16.69
N LYS A 166 -7.84 30.48 -15.40
CA LYS A 166 -7.11 31.43 -14.53
C LYS A 166 -5.63 31.04 -14.38
N LEU A 167 -5.36 29.75 -14.11
CA LEU A 167 -3.99 29.22 -13.98
C LEU A 167 -3.20 29.39 -15.28
N ARG A 168 -3.81 29.18 -16.45
CA ARG A 168 -3.18 29.40 -17.76
C ARG A 168 -2.76 30.87 -17.95
N LYS A 169 -3.63 31.81 -17.59
CA LYS A 169 -3.29 33.26 -17.65
C LYS A 169 -2.14 33.59 -16.71
N ALA A 170 -2.17 33.10 -15.47
CA ALA A 170 -1.10 33.28 -14.50
C ALA A 170 0.22 32.65 -14.99
N ALA A 171 0.17 31.45 -15.59
CA ALA A 171 1.32 30.78 -16.20
C ALA A 171 1.97 31.64 -17.29
N GLY A 172 1.17 32.19 -18.21
CA GLY A 172 1.66 33.07 -19.26
C GLY A 172 2.31 34.35 -18.72
N ALA A 173 1.73 34.96 -17.68
CA ALA A 173 2.30 36.13 -17.03
C ALA A 173 3.62 35.79 -16.31
N LEU A 174 3.61 34.76 -15.49
CA LEU A 174 4.81 34.30 -14.75
C LEU A 174 5.98 34.00 -15.68
N LEU A 175 5.72 33.26 -16.77
CA LEU A 175 6.75 32.88 -17.73
C LEU A 175 7.28 34.09 -18.51
N ARG A 176 6.41 35.01 -18.93
CA ARG A 176 6.82 36.25 -19.61
C ARG A 176 7.80 37.04 -18.77
N ASP A 177 7.55 37.13 -17.46
CA ASP A 177 8.38 37.93 -16.55
C ASP A 177 9.65 37.18 -16.11
N SER A 178 9.61 35.85 -16.01
CA SER A 178 10.70 35.03 -15.49
C SER A 178 11.69 34.54 -16.55
N LEU A 179 11.24 34.20 -17.76
CA LEU A 179 12.11 33.56 -18.78
C LEU A 179 13.28 34.46 -19.23
N PRO A 180 13.11 35.79 -19.42
CA PRO A 180 14.23 36.67 -19.73
C PRO A 180 15.29 36.72 -18.61
N LEU A 181 14.83 36.74 -17.36
CA LEU A 181 15.72 36.75 -16.20
C LEU A 181 16.46 35.41 -16.02
N LEU A 182 15.78 34.32 -16.32
CA LEU A 182 16.36 32.97 -16.32
C LEU A 182 17.46 32.87 -17.41
N ALA A 183 17.22 33.41 -18.61
CA ALA A 183 18.22 33.44 -19.69
C ALA A 183 19.48 34.22 -19.29
N LEU A 184 19.32 35.29 -18.48
CA LEU A 184 20.43 36.07 -17.94
C LEU A 184 21.11 35.40 -16.74
N GLY A 185 20.50 34.37 -16.11
CA GLY A 185 21.02 33.70 -14.92
C GLY A 185 20.92 34.54 -13.65
N VAL A 186 19.98 35.48 -13.56
CA VAL A 186 19.79 36.38 -12.42
C VAL A 186 18.53 36.06 -11.60
N LEU A 187 17.76 35.01 -11.99
CA LEU A 187 16.58 34.61 -11.25
C LEU A 187 17.00 33.81 -10.00
N PRO A 188 16.61 34.24 -8.78
CA PRO A 188 16.98 33.53 -7.57
C PRO A 188 16.30 32.17 -7.45
N GLU A 189 16.95 31.26 -6.77
CA GLU A 189 16.40 29.94 -6.41
C GLU A 189 16.19 29.89 -4.90
N VAL A 190 14.99 29.52 -4.45
CA VAL A 190 14.61 29.43 -3.04
C VAL A 190 14.20 27.98 -2.72
N GLU A 191 14.87 27.38 -1.75
CA GLU A 191 14.55 26.03 -1.29
C GLU A 191 13.12 25.95 -0.73
N GLN A 192 12.45 24.84 -1.01
CA GLN A 192 11.08 24.63 -0.51
C GLN A 192 11.09 24.25 0.97
N ASP A 193 10.15 24.80 1.75
CA ASP A 193 9.91 24.37 3.13
C ASP A 193 9.18 23.02 3.14
N GLU A 194 9.91 21.95 3.41
CA GLU A 194 9.37 20.58 3.44
C GLU A 194 8.28 20.39 4.51
N SER A 195 8.24 21.20 5.56
CA SER A 195 7.19 21.12 6.59
C SER A 195 5.81 21.51 6.07
N GLN A 196 5.75 22.32 5.00
CA GLN A 196 4.53 22.78 4.34
C GLN A 196 4.13 21.90 3.13
N ALA A 197 4.95 20.90 2.79
CA ALA A 197 4.73 20.10 1.60
C ALA A 197 3.51 19.18 1.73
N SER A 198 2.67 19.19 0.69
CA SER A 198 1.58 18.20 0.55
C SER A 198 1.63 17.53 -0.83
N HIS A 199 1.23 16.24 -0.88
CA HIS A 199 1.32 15.43 -2.08
C HIS A 199 -0.03 14.84 -2.45
N PHE A 200 -0.40 14.93 -3.74
CA PHE A 200 -1.66 14.41 -4.24
C PHE A 200 -1.45 13.51 -5.47
N GLY A 201 -2.21 12.42 -5.51
CA GLY A 201 -2.16 11.44 -6.59
C GLY A 201 -3.06 11.77 -7.79
N ARG A 202 -3.02 10.88 -8.79
CA ARG A 202 -3.96 10.92 -9.93
C ARG A 202 -5.38 10.68 -9.41
N ARG A 203 -6.34 11.42 -9.97
CA ARG A 203 -7.77 11.17 -9.77
C ARG A 203 -8.30 10.17 -10.81
N THR A 204 -9.30 9.41 -10.41
CA THR A 204 -10.05 8.47 -11.24
C THR A 204 -11.54 8.86 -11.25
N PRO A 205 -12.36 8.39 -12.21
CA PRO A 205 -13.79 8.63 -12.17
C PRO A 205 -14.48 8.18 -10.87
N ALA A 206 -13.98 7.13 -10.24
CA ALA A 206 -14.50 6.62 -8.96
C ALA A 206 -14.36 7.64 -7.80
N ASP A 207 -13.38 8.52 -7.86
CA ASP A 207 -13.16 9.57 -6.85
C ASP A 207 -14.25 10.68 -6.88
N GLY A 208 -15.18 10.62 -7.84
CA GLY A 208 -16.35 11.49 -7.93
C GLY A 208 -17.57 10.99 -7.15
N LEU A 209 -17.51 9.87 -6.46
CA LEU A 209 -18.62 9.33 -5.69
C LEU A 209 -18.96 10.25 -4.51
N LEU A 210 -20.22 10.70 -4.45
CA LEU A 210 -20.73 11.57 -3.37
C LEU A 210 -20.94 10.77 -2.09
N ASP A 211 -20.37 11.24 -0.98
CA ASP A 211 -20.61 10.72 0.36
C ASP A 211 -21.55 11.67 1.11
N TRP A 212 -22.83 11.36 1.15
CA TRP A 212 -23.85 12.22 1.73
C TRP A 212 -23.65 12.50 3.22
N HIS A 213 -22.82 11.73 3.95
CA HIS A 213 -22.50 11.99 5.36
C HIS A 213 -21.53 13.16 5.56
N ARG A 214 -20.91 13.64 4.48
CA ARG A 214 -20.09 14.84 4.54
C ARG A 214 -20.93 16.10 4.55
N PRO A 215 -20.38 17.24 5.04
CA PRO A 215 -21.02 18.55 4.91
C PRO A 215 -21.34 18.90 3.45
N ALA A 216 -22.47 19.54 3.22
CA ALA A 216 -22.91 19.95 1.88
C ALA A 216 -21.86 20.80 1.14
N ARG A 217 -21.11 21.62 1.88
CA ARG A 217 -20.00 22.40 1.32
C ARG A 217 -18.92 21.53 0.69
N GLN A 218 -18.51 20.46 1.36
CA GLN A 218 -17.50 19.54 0.81
C GLN A 218 -18.01 18.79 -0.44
N LEU A 219 -19.30 18.45 -0.47
CA LEU A 219 -19.91 17.82 -1.63
C LEU A 219 -20.04 18.80 -2.78
N TYR A 220 -20.39 20.04 -2.53
CA TYR A 220 -20.35 21.12 -3.53
C TYR A 220 -18.96 21.31 -4.12
N ASP A 221 -17.92 21.35 -3.28
CA ASP A 221 -16.53 21.48 -3.68
C ASP A 221 -16.09 20.29 -4.55
N LEU A 222 -16.55 19.06 -4.23
CA LEU A 222 -16.33 17.90 -5.08
C LEU A 222 -17.04 18.05 -6.44
N VAL A 223 -18.32 18.45 -6.44
CA VAL A 223 -19.09 18.63 -7.69
C VAL A 223 -18.38 19.62 -8.61
N ARG A 224 -18.04 20.83 -8.14
CA ARG A 224 -17.37 21.84 -8.97
C ARG A 224 -15.96 21.45 -9.40
N ALA A 225 -15.28 20.58 -8.64
CA ALA A 225 -13.95 20.09 -8.97
C ALA A 225 -13.94 19.03 -10.09
N VAL A 226 -15.04 18.32 -10.30
CA VAL A 226 -15.12 17.22 -11.27
C VAL A 226 -16.24 17.35 -12.28
N THR A 227 -16.94 18.50 -12.32
CA THR A 227 -17.93 18.79 -13.36
C THR A 227 -17.28 18.87 -14.74
N GLN A 228 -18.07 19.02 -15.78
CA GLN A 228 -17.57 19.06 -17.16
C GLN A 228 -16.34 19.96 -17.31
N PRO A 229 -15.35 19.49 -18.09
CA PRO A 229 -15.29 18.32 -18.98
C PRO A 229 -14.84 17.01 -18.31
N TYR A 230 -14.78 16.97 -17.00
CA TYR A 230 -14.44 15.77 -16.22
C TYR A 230 -15.65 14.84 -16.07
N PRO A 231 -15.46 13.59 -15.57
CA PRO A 231 -16.51 12.57 -15.51
C PRO A 231 -17.73 12.88 -14.64
N GLY A 232 -17.70 13.94 -13.83
CA GLY A 232 -18.77 14.34 -12.93
C GLY A 232 -18.73 13.69 -11.55
N ALA A 233 -19.32 14.36 -10.55
CA ALA A 233 -19.65 13.75 -9.28
C ALA A 233 -20.89 12.86 -9.46
N PHE A 234 -21.03 11.78 -8.69
CA PHE A 234 -22.13 10.86 -8.89
C PHE A 234 -22.58 10.16 -7.59
N CYS A 235 -23.82 9.68 -7.63
CA CYS A 235 -24.38 8.78 -6.62
C CYS A 235 -25.23 7.71 -7.29
N GLN A 236 -25.82 6.79 -6.48
CA GLN A 236 -26.72 5.75 -6.97
C GLN A 236 -28.16 6.02 -6.52
N VAL A 237 -29.11 5.81 -7.42
CA VAL A 237 -30.55 5.81 -7.17
C VAL A 237 -31.08 4.44 -7.56
N GLY A 238 -31.29 3.57 -6.58
CA GLY A 238 -31.48 2.15 -6.86
C GLY A 238 -30.26 1.56 -7.55
N GLU A 239 -30.46 0.99 -8.74
CA GLU A 239 -29.37 0.47 -9.58
C GLU A 239 -28.86 1.49 -10.63
N GLN A 240 -29.39 2.70 -10.64
CA GLN A 240 -29.10 3.70 -11.64
C GLN A 240 -28.06 4.71 -11.13
N LYS A 241 -27.05 5.01 -11.95
CA LYS A 241 -26.08 6.08 -11.66
C LYS A 241 -26.70 7.43 -11.98
N LEU A 242 -26.70 8.33 -11.00
CA LEU A 242 -27.02 9.75 -11.17
C LEU A 242 -25.71 10.54 -11.16
N ILE A 243 -25.40 11.23 -12.25
CA ILE A 243 -24.27 12.17 -12.32
C ILE A 243 -24.80 13.55 -11.98
N VAL A 244 -24.08 14.23 -11.06
CA VAL A 244 -24.39 15.59 -10.62
C VAL A 244 -23.39 16.56 -11.24
N TRP A 245 -23.89 17.45 -12.09
CA TRP A 245 -23.06 18.41 -12.83
C TRP A 245 -22.99 19.78 -12.16
N SER A 246 -24.04 20.16 -11.45
CA SER A 246 -24.11 21.43 -10.74
C SER A 246 -25.00 21.31 -9.51
N ALA A 247 -24.57 21.94 -8.44
CA ALA A 247 -25.28 21.92 -7.17
C ALA A 247 -25.18 23.27 -6.45
N GLU A 248 -25.95 23.44 -5.37
CA GLU A 248 -25.93 24.61 -4.51
C GLU A 248 -26.08 24.18 -3.05
N VAL A 249 -25.32 24.80 -2.15
CA VAL A 249 -25.44 24.57 -0.71
C VAL A 249 -26.60 25.37 -0.13
N VAL A 250 -27.48 24.70 0.61
CA VAL A 250 -28.60 25.35 1.30
C VAL A 250 -28.57 24.94 2.79
N ALA A 251 -28.68 25.92 3.67
CA ALA A 251 -28.62 25.71 5.08
C ALA A 251 -29.73 24.76 5.60
N GLY A 252 -29.32 23.92 6.55
CA GLY A 252 -30.20 22.96 7.24
C GLY A 252 -30.44 21.66 6.46
N ASN A 253 -30.49 20.55 7.18
CA ASN A 253 -30.86 19.22 6.67
C ASN A 253 -32.16 18.69 7.27
N HIS A 254 -32.89 19.53 8.04
CA HIS A 254 -34.14 19.22 8.71
C HIS A 254 -34.14 17.99 9.64
N GLY A 255 -32.95 17.63 10.17
CA GLY A 255 -32.77 16.44 11.03
C GLY A 255 -33.00 15.12 10.29
N ARG A 256 -32.99 15.12 8.96
CA ARG A 256 -33.14 13.93 8.15
C ARG A 256 -31.78 13.21 7.96
N GLU A 257 -31.85 11.90 7.78
CA GLU A 257 -30.66 11.11 7.50
C GLU A 257 -29.97 11.56 6.19
N PRO A 258 -28.64 11.62 6.17
CA PRO A 258 -27.88 11.95 4.96
C PRO A 258 -28.27 11.08 3.75
N GLY A 259 -28.41 11.70 2.59
CA GLY A 259 -28.90 11.07 1.36
C GLY A 259 -30.43 11.08 1.19
N SER A 260 -31.20 11.54 2.18
CA SER A 260 -32.66 11.64 2.06
C SER A 260 -33.07 12.81 1.18
N VAL A 261 -34.03 12.59 0.29
CA VAL A 261 -34.70 13.63 -0.51
C VAL A 261 -35.56 14.49 0.40
N LEU A 262 -35.21 15.77 0.52
CA LEU A 262 -35.94 16.74 1.34
C LEU A 262 -37.06 17.41 0.54
N SER A 263 -36.87 17.61 -0.74
CA SER A 263 -37.81 18.19 -1.69
C SER A 263 -37.48 17.71 -3.10
N CYS A 264 -38.49 17.60 -3.96
CA CYS A 264 -38.32 17.30 -5.39
C CYS A 264 -38.34 18.55 -6.26
N ASP A 265 -38.83 19.70 -5.76
CA ASP A 265 -38.84 20.98 -6.44
C ASP A 265 -38.44 22.13 -5.52
N PRO A 266 -37.20 22.62 -5.57
CA PRO A 266 -36.05 22.03 -6.27
C PRO A 266 -35.60 20.69 -5.63
N LEU A 267 -34.94 19.83 -6.41
CA LEU A 267 -34.41 18.56 -5.89
C LEU A 267 -33.32 18.83 -4.84
N ARG A 268 -33.66 18.59 -3.57
CA ARG A 268 -32.81 18.89 -2.41
C ARG A 268 -32.54 17.62 -1.61
N ILE A 269 -31.27 17.40 -1.29
CA ILE A 269 -30.81 16.20 -0.59
C ILE A 269 -30.15 16.58 0.74
N ALA A 270 -30.50 15.87 1.81
CA ALA A 270 -29.89 16.04 3.12
C ALA A 270 -28.42 15.58 3.08
N CYS A 271 -27.52 16.35 3.72
CA CYS A 271 -26.11 16.02 3.90
C CYS A 271 -25.80 15.83 5.39
N GLY A 272 -24.58 15.45 5.75
CA GLY A 272 -24.16 15.35 7.14
C GLY A 272 -24.33 16.66 7.91
N GLU A 273 -24.05 17.77 7.22
CA GLU A 273 -24.32 19.13 7.66
C GLU A 273 -24.93 19.87 6.46
N ASP A 274 -26.02 20.63 6.68
CA ASP A 274 -26.75 21.34 5.65
C ASP A 274 -27.37 20.40 4.60
N SER A 275 -27.66 20.90 3.41
CA SER A 275 -28.25 20.15 2.31
C SER A 275 -27.75 20.67 0.96
N LEU A 276 -27.81 19.82 -0.04
CA LEU A 276 -27.38 20.10 -1.40
C LEU A 276 -28.59 20.13 -2.33
N VAL A 277 -28.79 21.25 -3.02
CA VAL A 277 -29.75 21.36 -4.14
C VAL A 277 -29.02 20.93 -5.41
N LEU A 278 -29.52 19.91 -6.08
CA LEU A 278 -29.01 19.44 -7.36
C LEU A 278 -29.61 20.30 -8.48
N ARG A 279 -28.80 21.17 -9.07
CA ARG A 279 -29.27 22.11 -10.14
C ARG A 279 -29.37 21.42 -11.49
N PHE A 280 -28.30 20.65 -11.86
CA PHE A 280 -28.26 19.89 -13.10
C PHE A 280 -27.61 18.53 -12.86
N GLY A 281 -28.14 17.53 -13.57
CA GLY A 281 -27.60 16.18 -13.51
C GLY A 281 -27.95 15.36 -14.74
N GLN A 282 -27.59 14.08 -14.72
CA GLN A 282 -27.72 13.17 -15.84
C GLN A 282 -27.91 11.74 -15.34
N ARG A 283 -28.88 11.02 -15.88
CA ARG A 283 -29.09 9.61 -15.61
C ARG A 283 -28.11 8.75 -16.41
N GLY A 284 -27.13 8.15 -15.73
CA GLY A 284 -26.07 7.39 -16.38
C GLY A 284 -25.22 8.25 -17.33
N GLU A 285 -24.30 7.62 -18.05
CA GLU A 285 -23.33 8.33 -18.90
C GLU A 285 -23.91 8.77 -20.25
N ARG A 286 -25.05 8.21 -20.65
CA ARG A 286 -25.69 8.46 -21.96
C ARG A 286 -27.06 9.12 -21.84
N GLY A 287 -27.52 9.45 -20.65
CA GLY A 287 -28.81 10.10 -20.42
C GLY A 287 -28.80 11.58 -20.81
N LEU A 288 -29.97 12.20 -20.78
CA LEU A 288 -30.11 13.62 -21.02
C LEU A 288 -29.63 14.45 -19.83
N TYR A 289 -29.15 15.65 -20.10
CA TYR A 289 -28.88 16.68 -19.10
C TYR A 289 -30.18 17.31 -18.66
N LEU A 290 -30.55 17.18 -17.42
CA LEU A 290 -31.83 17.61 -16.87
C LEU A 290 -31.63 18.54 -15.67
N ALA A 291 -32.57 19.49 -15.51
CA ALA A 291 -32.68 20.29 -14.29
C ALA A 291 -33.11 19.39 -13.11
N GLY A 292 -32.84 19.82 -11.87
CA GLY A 292 -33.08 19.03 -10.69
C GLY A 292 -34.51 18.49 -10.55
N THR A 293 -35.52 19.32 -10.85
CA THR A 293 -36.94 18.93 -10.84
C THR A 293 -37.28 17.84 -11.88
N GLN A 294 -36.71 17.97 -13.08
CA GLN A 294 -36.87 16.97 -14.13
C GLN A 294 -36.16 15.66 -13.77
N LEU A 295 -34.99 15.76 -13.11
CA LEU A 295 -34.28 14.59 -12.61
C LEU A 295 -35.09 13.83 -11.56
N ALA A 296 -35.76 14.53 -10.63
CA ALA A 296 -36.61 13.90 -9.63
C ALA A 296 -37.71 13.07 -10.29
N THR A 297 -38.37 13.64 -11.32
CA THR A 297 -39.41 12.95 -12.09
C THR A 297 -38.88 11.77 -12.89
N GLU A 298 -37.76 11.96 -13.61
CA GLU A 298 -37.12 10.90 -14.44
C GLU A 298 -36.63 9.71 -13.62
N LEU A 299 -36.18 9.97 -12.39
CA LEU A 299 -35.68 8.95 -11.48
C LEU A 299 -36.78 8.39 -10.54
N GLY A 300 -38.02 8.88 -10.65
CA GLY A 300 -39.11 8.46 -9.77
C GLY A 300 -38.87 8.79 -8.29
N LEU A 301 -38.14 9.88 -7.99
CA LEU A 301 -37.85 10.29 -6.64
C LEU A 301 -39.06 10.95 -5.99
N VAL A 302 -39.26 10.65 -4.71
CA VAL A 302 -40.26 11.27 -3.85
C VAL A 302 -39.59 11.76 -2.56
N GLU A 303 -40.21 12.68 -1.86
CA GLU A 303 -39.73 13.13 -0.55
C GLU A 303 -39.57 11.94 0.41
N GLY A 304 -38.47 11.89 1.13
CA GLY A 304 -38.10 10.77 1.99
C GLY A 304 -37.41 9.60 1.25
N ALA A 305 -37.38 9.56 -0.08
CA ALA A 305 -36.56 8.60 -0.82
C ALA A 305 -35.09 8.80 -0.47
N ARG A 306 -34.27 7.74 -0.60
CA ARG A 306 -32.87 7.79 -0.21
C ARG A 306 -31.93 7.53 -1.39
N LEU A 307 -31.04 8.47 -1.67
CA LEU A 307 -29.96 8.33 -2.60
C LEU A 307 -28.78 7.60 -1.92
N ARG A 308 -28.19 6.64 -2.61
CA ARG A 308 -27.02 5.92 -2.10
C ARG A 308 -25.75 6.63 -2.58
N GLY A 309 -25.01 7.16 -1.61
CA GLY A 309 -23.66 7.71 -1.79
C GLY A 309 -22.58 6.72 -1.34
N ALA A 310 -21.38 7.23 -1.14
CA ALA A 310 -20.19 6.43 -0.74
C ALA A 310 -20.40 5.59 0.54
N ALA A 311 -21.26 6.03 1.47
CA ALA A 311 -21.51 5.31 2.74
C ALA A 311 -22.56 4.21 2.65
N SER A 312 -23.31 4.09 1.56
CA SER A 312 -24.28 3.01 1.34
C SER A 312 -23.93 2.13 0.12
N GLY A 313 -22.84 2.43 -0.58
CA GLY A 313 -22.21 1.52 -1.53
C GLY A 313 -21.42 0.44 -0.80
N PRO A 314 -20.90 -0.59 -1.47
CA PRO A 314 -19.99 -1.53 -0.85
C PRO A 314 -18.87 -0.70 -0.19
N GLN A 315 -18.77 -0.82 1.14
CA GLN A 315 -17.78 -0.12 1.96
C GLN A 315 -16.43 -0.26 1.26
N ARG A 316 -15.73 0.85 0.97
CA ARG A 316 -14.40 0.78 0.33
C ARG A 316 -13.59 -0.26 1.08
N ARG A 317 -13.25 -1.34 0.40
CA ARG A 317 -12.47 -2.41 1.01
C ARG A 317 -11.15 -1.85 1.49
N THR A 318 -10.79 -2.20 2.72
CA THR A 318 -9.46 -1.90 3.23
C THR A 318 -8.44 -2.68 2.40
N ARG A 319 -7.50 -1.99 1.77
CA ARG A 319 -6.45 -2.59 0.98
C ARG A 319 -5.30 -3.01 1.86
N VAL A 320 -5.04 -4.30 1.87
CA VAL A 320 -3.97 -4.91 2.67
C VAL A 320 -2.88 -5.41 1.74
N LEU A 321 -1.64 -4.93 1.91
CA LEU A 321 -0.47 -5.45 1.22
C LEU A 321 0.19 -6.51 2.08
N ILE A 322 0.27 -7.74 1.57
CA ILE A 322 0.94 -8.87 2.23
C ILE A 322 2.14 -9.29 1.39
N LEU A 323 3.34 -9.02 1.88
CA LEU A 323 4.59 -9.49 1.28
C LEU A 323 4.99 -10.79 1.97
N GLY A 324 5.23 -11.85 1.19
CA GLY A 324 5.30 -13.21 1.72
C GLY A 324 3.91 -13.87 1.82
N VAL A 325 3.03 -13.57 0.85
CA VAL A 325 1.62 -13.99 0.84
C VAL A 325 1.43 -15.50 0.66
N ASN A 326 2.37 -16.18 0.02
CA ASN A 326 2.38 -17.64 -0.15
C ASN A 326 2.89 -18.38 1.10
N GLY A 327 3.53 -17.68 2.05
CA GLY A 327 4.00 -18.24 3.31
C GLY A 327 2.86 -18.64 4.24
N PHE A 328 3.19 -19.37 5.32
CA PHE A 328 2.23 -19.94 6.26
C PHE A 328 1.20 -18.93 6.80
N ILE A 329 1.67 -17.82 7.37
CA ILE A 329 0.76 -16.77 7.89
C ILE A 329 0.05 -16.06 6.74
N GLY A 330 0.77 -15.75 5.66
CA GLY A 330 0.25 -14.99 4.52
C GLY A 330 -0.94 -15.65 3.85
N ASN A 331 -0.86 -16.97 3.58
CA ASN A 331 -1.94 -17.70 2.91
C ASN A 331 -3.20 -17.84 3.77
N HIS A 332 -3.05 -18.16 5.07
CA HIS A 332 -4.18 -18.27 6.00
C HIS A 332 -4.85 -16.91 6.26
N LEU A 333 -4.05 -15.86 6.42
CA LEU A 333 -4.55 -14.50 6.62
C LEU A 333 -5.30 -13.99 5.39
N SER A 334 -4.74 -14.19 4.20
CA SER A 334 -5.41 -13.81 2.94
C SER A 334 -6.77 -14.47 2.82
N GLU A 335 -6.86 -15.78 3.08
CA GLU A 335 -8.12 -16.52 3.08
C GLU A 335 -9.13 -15.96 4.09
N ARG A 336 -8.69 -15.64 5.32
CA ARG A 336 -9.53 -15.06 6.36
C ARG A 336 -10.04 -13.67 6.00
N LEU A 337 -9.18 -12.80 5.43
CA LEU A 337 -9.54 -11.45 5.04
C LEU A 337 -10.51 -11.43 3.84
N LEU A 338 -10.29 -12.28 2.84
CA LEU A 338 -11.18 -12.39 1.68
C LEU A 338 -12.56 -12.90 2.08
N ARG A 339 -12.64 -13.91 2.98
CA ARG A 339 -13.89 -14.43 3.52
C ARG A 339 -14.70 -13.36 4.29
N ASP A 340 -14.04 -12.41 4.94
CA ASP A 340 -14.69 -11.28 5.62
C ASP A 340 -15.41 -10.34 4.65
N GLY A 341 -14.91 -10.21 3.42
CA GLY A 341 -15.51 -9.38 2.38
C GLY A 341 -15.25 -7.87 2.50
N ARG A 342 -14.68 -7.39 3.60
CA ARG A 342 -14.33 -5.96 3.82
C ARG A 342 -12.95 -5.58 3.29
N TYR A 343 -12.16 -6.56 2.80
CA TYR A 343 -10.78 -6.38 2.42
C TYR A 343 -10.52 -6.67 0.94
N GLU A 344 -9.52 -6.00 0.39
CA GLU A 344 -8.87 -6.27 -0.89
C GLU A 344 -7.41 -6.59 -0.58
N VAL A 345 -6.94 -7.77 -0.99
CA VAL A 345 -5.59 -8.26 -0.66
C VAL A 345 -4.68 -8.12 -1.86
N HIS A 346 -3.57 -7.41 -1.70
CA HIS A 346 -2.48 -7.35 -2.66
C HIS A 346 -1.30 -8.15 -2.11
N GLY A 347 -0.75 -9.08 -2.88
CA GLY A 347 0.31 -9.97 -2.44
C GLY A 347 1.47 -10.08 -3.41
N MET A 348 2.69 -10.24 -2.87
CA MET A 348 3.86 -10.67 -3.62
C MET A 348 4.57 -11.80 -2.86
N ASP A 349 5.01 -12.78 -3.60
CA ASP A 349 5.86 -13.88 -3.12
C ASP A 349 6.66 -14.47 -4.27
N ILE A 350 7.72 -15.22 -3.97
CA ILE A 350 8.56 -15.92 -4.96
C ILE A 350 7.92 -17.22 -5.49
N GLY A 351 6.79 -17.62 -4.96
CA GLY A 351 5.99 -18.79 -5.37
C GLY A 351 4.52 -18.60 -5.09
N SER A 352 3.67 -19.55 -5.50
CA SER A 352 2.20 -19.37 -5.45
C SER A 352 1.40 -20.62 -5.09
N ASP A 353 2.04 -21.73 -4.79
CA ASP A 353 1.42 -23.04 -4.56
C ASP A 353 0.42 -23.07 -3.40
N ALA A 354 0.69 -22.40 -2.30
CA ALA A 354 -0.21 -22.35 -1.15
C ALA A 354 -1.41 -21.40 -1.34
N ILE A 355 -1.35 -20.49 -2.31
CA ILE A 355 -2.40 -19.49 -2.59
C ILE A 355 -3.15 -19.71 -3.89
N GLU A 356 -2.89 -20.79 -4.63
CA GLU A 356 -3.49 -21.06 -5.93
C GLU A 356 -5.03 -20.97 -5.89
N ARG A 357 -5.64 -21.51 -4.83
CA ARG A 357 -7.09 -21.46 -4.60
C ARG A 357 -7.65 -20.05 -4.42
N LEU A 358 -6.81 -19.07 -4.06
CA LEU A 358 -7.23 -17.67 -3.82
C LEU A 358 -7.20 -16.83 -5.10
N LYS A 359 -6.45 -17.25 -6.12
CA LYS A 359 -6.29 -16.48 -7.38
C LYS A 359 -7.59 -16.26 -8.15
N ALA A 360 -8.60 -17.10 -7.91
CA ALA A 360 -9.93 -16.94 -8.52
C ALA A 360 -10.78 -15.84 -7.85
N ASP A 361 -10.41 -15.36 -6.66
CA ASP A 361 -11.14 -14.30 -5.97
C ASP A 361 -10.83 -12.92 -6.61
N PRO A 362 -11.83 -12.16 -7.06
CA PRO A 362 -11.63 -10.87 -7.73
C PRO A 362 -11.01 -9.79 -6.82
N HIS A 363 -10.95 -10.02 -5.52
CA HIS A 363 -10.36 -9.12 -4.51
C HIS A 363 -8.98 -9.57 -4.05
N PHE A 364 -8.42 -10.60 -4.68
CA PHE A 364 -7.06 -11.08 -4.47
C PHE A 364 -6.19 -10.76 -5.67
N HIS A 365 -5.17 -9.93 -5.47
CA HIS A 365 -4.24 -9.49 -6.50
C HIS A 365 -2.84 -9.99 -6.18
N PHE A 366 -2.37 -10.95 -6.93
CA PHE A 366 -1.06 -11.60 -6.72
C PHE A 366 -0.09 -11.27 -7.85
N VAL A 367 1.16 -11.03 -7.47
CA VAL A 367 2.32 -10.96 -8.37
C VAL A 367 3.42 -11.86 -7.85
N GLU A 368 3.90 -12.76 -8.69
CA GLU A 368 5.08 -13.57 -8.38
C GLU A 368 6.34 -12.72 -8.57
N GLY A 369 7.17 -12.61 -7.52
CA GLY A 369 8.34 -11.77 -7.57
C GLY A 369 9.11 -11.71 -6.25
N ASP A 370 10.37 -11.27 -6.33
CA ASP A 370 11.24 -11.01 -5.18
C ASP A 370 11.19 -9.52 -4.79
N ILE A 371 10.98 -9.24 -3.51
CA ILE A 371 10.88 -7.87 -2.99
C ILE A 371 12.19 -7.07 -3.16
N GLY A 372 13.35 -7.75 -3.19
CA GLY A 372 14.65 -7.14 -3.43
C GLY A 372 14.80 -6.62 -4.87
N ILE A 373 14.15 -7.28 -5.82
CA ILE A 373 14.23 -6.97 -7.26
C ILE A 373 13.11 -6.01 -7.68
N HIS A 374 11.87 -6.22 -7.20
CA HIS A 374 10.67 -5.49 -7.65
C HIS A 374 10.42 -4.21 -6.81
N SER A 375 11.42 -3.39 -6.61
CA SER A 375 11.35 -2.20 -5.75
C SER A 375 10.28 -1.17 -6.17
N GLU A 376 10.06 -0.95 -7.46
CA GLU A 376 9.04 -0.03 -7.97
C GLU A 376 7.62 -0.55 -7.71
N TRP A 377 7.39 -1.84 -7.94
CA TRP A 377 6.12 -2.48 -7.63
C TRP A 377 5.82 -2.39 -6.12
N LEU A 378 6.82 -2.68 -5.30
CA LEU A 378 6.73 -2.61 -3.85
C LEU A 378 6.35 -1.19 -3.38
N GLU A 379 7.09 -0.18 -3.82
CA GLU A 379 6.82 1.22 -3.45
C GLU A 379 5.43 1.67 -3.91
N TYR A 380 5.02 1.31 -5.14
CA TYR A 380 3.70 1.61 -5.67
C TYR A 380 2.59 1.01 -4.80
N HIS A 381 2.72 -0.27 -4.39
CA HIS A 381 1.70 -0.95 -3.60
C HIS A 381 1.69 -0.51 -2.14
N VAL A 382 2.83 -0.19 -1.54
CA VAL A 382 2.87 0.48 -0.23
C VAL A 382 2.09 1.79 -0.29
N LYS A 383 2.28 2.59 -1.33
CA LYS A 383 1.52 3.85 -1.52
C LYS A 383 0.03 3.61 -1.75
N LYS A 384 -0.35 2.55 -2.44
CA LYS A 384 -1.75 2.20 -2.80
C LYS A 384 -2.54 1.64 -1.63
N CYS A 385 -1.92 0.78 -0.80
CA CYS A 385 -2.59 0.04 0.26
C CYS A 385 -2.72 0.85 1.55
N ASP A 386 -3.62 0.43 2.43
CA ASP A 386 -3.93 1.10 3.69
C ASP A 386 -3.14 0.48 4.85
N VAL A 387 -2.94 -0.84 4.82
CA VAL A 387 -2.21 -1.62 5.83
C VAL A 387 -1.15 -2.48 5.12
N ILE A 388 0.06 -2.49 5.67
CA ILE A 388 1.21 -3.18 5.11
C ILE A 388 1.68 -4.25 6.08
N LEU A 389 1.76 -5.51 5.62
CA LEU A 389 2.27 -6.65 6.36
C LEU A 389 3.49 -7.23 5.63
N PRO A 390 4.71 -6.92 6.07
CA PRO A 390 5.93 -7.50 5.52
C PRO A 390 6.25 -8.84 6.21
N LEU A 391 5.60 -9.93 5.76
CA LEU A 391 5.77 -11.27 6.34
C LEU A 391 6.99 -12.02 5.80
N VAL A 392 7.77 -11.40 4.93
CA VAL A 392 8.98 -12.01 4.35
C VAL A 392 10.07 -12.12 5.41
N ALA A 393 10.47 -13.35 5.72
CA ALA A 393 11.48 -13.66 6.72
C ALA A 393 12.06 -15.05 6.53
N ILE A 394 13.30 -15.26 6.96
CA ILE A 394 13.89 -16.58 7.11
C ILE A 394 13.71 -17.01 8.58
N ALA A 395 12.68 -17.80 8.86
CA ALA A 395 12.30 -18.19 10.22
C ALA A 395 12.63 -19.65 10.55
N THR A 396 13.69 -20.20 9.95
CA THR A 396 14.12 -21.58 10.14
C THR A 396 15.45 -21.62 10.90
N PRO A 397 15.52 -22.22 12.11
CA PRO A 397 16.69 -22.14 12.99
C PRO A 397 18.03 -22.62 12.37
N ILE A 398 17.97 -23.58 11.46
CA ILE A 398 19.17 -24.08 10.79
C ILE A 398 19.81 -23.01 9.88
N GLU A 399 18.99 -22.14 9.28
CA GLU A 399 19.48 -21.05 8.40
C GLU A 399 20.18 -19.96 9.20
N TYR A 400 19.83 -19.76 10.47
CA TYR A 400 20.48 -18.77 11.34
C TYR A 400 21.97 -19.05 11.54
N THR A 401 22.35 -20.33 11.48
CA THR A 401 23.75 -20.77 11.64
C THR A 401 24.45 -21.01 10.30
N ARG A 402 23.72 -21.40 9.26
CA ARG A 402 24.29 -21.68 7.92
C ARG A 402 24.47 -20.42 7.08
N ASN A 403 23.48 -19.55 7.08
CA ASN A 403 23.39 -18.38 6.21
C ASN A 403 23.03 -17.09 7.01
N PRO A 404 23.80 -16.73 8.07
CA PRO A 404 23.43 -15.64 8.98
C PRO A 404 23.35 -14.27 8.30
N LEU A 405 24.18 -13.99 7.30
CA LEU A 405 24.15 -12.72 6.56
C LEU A 405 22.87 -12.61 5.73
N ARG A 406 22.45 -13.69 5.08
CA ARG A 406 21.20 -13.69 4.32
C ARG A 406 19.97 -13.50 5.21
N VAL A 407 20.01 -14.04 6.44
CA VAL A 407 18.98 -13.78 7.46
C VAL A 407 18.94 -12.29 7.79
N PHE A 408 20.10 -11.67 8.05
CA PHE A 408 20.17 -10.23 8.34
C PHE A 408 19.66 -9.38 7.17
N GLU A 409 20.14 -9.61 5.95
CA GLU A 409 19.72 -8.87 4.76
C GLU A 409 18.20 -8.89 4.59
N LEU A 410 17.58 -10.07 4.65
CA LEU A 410 16.14 -10.21 4.43
C LEU A 410 15.32 -9.72 5.62
N ASP A 411 15.67 -10.16 6.85
CA ASP A 411 14.86 -9.89 8.04
C ASP A 411 15.02 -8.47 8.57
N PHE A 412 16.14 -7.79 8.26
CA PHE A 412 16.38 -6.43 8.68
C PHE A 412 16.39 -5.44 7.52
N GLU A 413 17.32 -5.54 6.56
CA GLU A 413 17.54 -4.49 5.56
C GLU A 413 16.34 -4.33 4.61
N GLU A 414 15.84 -5.43 4.05
CA GLU A 414 14.69 -5.38 3.14
C GLU A 414 13.41 -4.93 3.87
N ASN A 415 13.19 -5.44 5.08
CA ASN A 415 12.05 -5.01 5.89
C ASN A 415 12.17 -3.54 6.34
N LEU A 416 13.36 -3.05 6.64
CA LEU A 416 13.61 -1.63 6.94
C LEU A 416 13.24 -0.73 5.76
N ARG A 417 13.55 -1.15 4.53
CA ARG A 417 13.16 -0.43 3.32
C ARG A 417 11.63 -0.30 3.22
N ILE A 418 10.89 -1.38 3.50
CA ILE A 418 9.41 -1.36 3.50
C ILE A 418 8.89 -0.40 4.58
N VAL A 419 9.43 -0.46 5.79
CA VAL A 419 9.07 0.45 6.89
C VAL A 419 9.31 1.91 6.49
N ARG A 420 10.44 2.23 5.86
CA ARG A 420 10.73 3.57 5.36
C ARG A 420 9.72 4.04 4.31
N TYR A 421 9.22 3.15 3.45
CA TYR A 421 8.13 3.48 2.55
C TYR A 421 6.82 3.75 3.31
N CYS A 422 6.53 2.99 4.37
CA CYS A 422 5.37 3.25 5.22
C CYS A 422 5.44 4.64 5.87
N VAL A 423 6.61 5.03 6.38
CA VAL A 423 6.86 6.39 6.90
C VAL A 423 6.66 7.44 5.80
N LYS A 424 7.32 7.27 4.65
CA LYS A 424 7.26 8.19 3.50
C LYS A 424 5.82 8.46 3.03
N TYR A 425 4.95 7.45 3.07
CA TYR A 425 3.58 7.53 2.54
C TYR A 425 2.49 7.56 3.62
N GLY A 426 2.85 7.67 4.90
CA GLY A 426 1.91 7.73 6.02
C GLY A 426 1.05 6.46 6.15
N LYS A 427 1.62 5.28 5.87
CA LYS A 427 0.89 4.00 5.88
C LYS A 427 1.04 3.28 7.20
N ARG A 428 0.01 2.52 7.56
CA ARG A 428 0.05 1.68 8.75
C ARG A 428 0.83 0.41 8.47
N VAL A 429 1.78 0.06 9.35
CA VAL A 429 2.51 -1.20 9.28
C VAL A 429 2.10 -2.14 10.41
N VAL A 430 1.75 -3.39 10.08
CA VAL A 430 1.56 -4.48 11.03
C VAL A 430 2.75 -5.42 10.86
N PHE A 431 3.73 -5.28 11.76
CA PHE A 431 5.04 -5.91 11.59
C PHE A 431 5.13 -7.24 12.35
N PRO A 432 5.56 -8.33 11.68
CA PRO A 432 5.84 -9.61 12.30
C PRO A 432 7.16 -9.55 13.06
N SER A 433 7.10 -9.26 14.35
CA SER A 433 8.16 -9.54 15.28
C SER A 433 8.19 -11.06 15.57
N THR A 434 8.70 -11.51 16.66
CA THR A 434 8.79 -12.94 17.01
C THR A 434 8.90 -13.13 18.52
N SER A 435 8.45 -14.26 19.05
CA SER A 435 8.75 -14.65 20.41
C SER A 435 10.25 -14.90 20.68
N GLU A 436 11.05 -15.03 19.62
CA GLU A 436 12.52 -15.18 19.71
C GLU A 436 13.22 -13.90 20.20
N VAL A 437 12.57 -12.73 20.12
CA VAL A 437 13.15 -11.48 20.65
C VAL A 437 13.37 -11.50 22.17
N TYR A 438 12.59 -12.29 22.91
CA TYR A 438 12.80 -12.46 24.35
C TYR A 438 14.08 -13.24 24.68
N GLY A 439 14.52 -14.10 23.75
CA GLY A 439 15.77 -14.82 23.88
C GLY A 439 15.84 -15.68 25.15
N MET A 440 16.84 -15.41 25.99
CA MET A 440 17.11 -16.10 27.26
C MET A 440 16.47 -15.37 28.46
N CYS A 441 15.37 -14.65 28.27
CA CYS A 441 14.60 -14.07 29.37
C CYS A 441 14.25 -15.14 30.42
N GLN A 442 14.31 -14.78 31.71
CA GLN A 442 14.05 -15.68 32.81
C GLN A 442 12.66 -15.53 33.44
N ASP A 443 11.84 -14.59 32.90
CA ASP A 443 10.50 -14.37 33.41
C ASP A 443 9.62 -15.62 33.18
N PRO A 444 8.72 -15.97 34.10
CA PRO A 444 7.86 -17.14 33.96
C PRO A 444 6.91 -17.01 32.77
N ASP A 445 6.37 -15.81 32.53
CA ASP A 445 5.56 -15.44 31.36
C ASP A 445 6.18 -14.20 30.70
N PHE A 446 6.33 -14.23 29.37
CA PHE A 446 6.95 -13.15 28.62
C PHE A 446 5.93 -12.04 28.36
N ASP A 447 6.16 -10.88 28.94
CA ASP A 447 5.32 -9.69 28.88
C ASP A 447 5.93 -8.67 27.92
N GLU A 448 5.09 -8.04 27.08
CA GLU A 448 5.54 -7.13 26.03
C GLU A 448 6.20 -5.87 26.56
N ASP A 449 5.74 -5.38 27.72
CA ASP A 449 6.13 -4.09 28.31
C ASP A 449 7.20 -4.22 29.41
N ARG A 450 7.38 -5.42 29.99
CA ARG A 450 8.21 -5.63 31.17
C ARG A 450 9.40 -6.57 30.94
N SER A 451 9.21 -7.61 30.12
CA SER A 451 10.24 -8.64 29.95
C SER A 451 11.46 -8.14 29.19
N ASN A 452 12.64 -8.44 29.72
CA ASN A 452 13.90 -8.10 29.07
C ASN A 452 14.13 -8.96 27.82
N LEU A 453 14.75 -8.34 26.80
CA LEU A 453 15.14 -9.01 25.56
C LEU A 453 16.62 -9.41 25.68
N VAL A 454 16.90 -10.69 26.02
CA VAL A 454 18.23 -11.18 26.37
C VAL A 454 18.75 -12.13 25.29
N VAL A 455 19.86 -11.79 24.66
CA VAL A 455 20.51 -12.64 23.65
C VAL A 455 21.88 -13.13 24.12
N GLY A 456 22.37 -14.21 23.53
CA GLY A 456 23.65 -14.81 23.87
C GLY A 456 24.87 -14.11 23.25
N PRO A 457 26.08 -14.66 23.45
CA PRO A 457 27.31 -14.06 22.95
C PRO A 457 27.38 -14.07 21.41
N ILE A 458 28.19 -13.15 20.87
CA ILE A 458 28.26 -12.86 19.39
C ILE A 458 28.64 -14.12 18.59
N ASN A 459 29.49 -15.01 19.12
CA ASN A 459 29.88 -16.25 18.44
C ASN A 459 28.74 -17.30 18.35
N LYS A 460 27.57 -17.04 18.96
CA LYS A 460 26.36 -17.85 18.81
C LYS A 460 25.47 -17.25 17.70
N GLN A 461 25.76 -17.61 16.46
CA GLN A 461 25.14 -17.02 15.26
C GLN A 461 23.63 -17.20 15.19
N ARG A 462 23.06 -18.17 15.91
CA ARG A 462 21.59 -18.33 15.97
C ARG A 462 20.84 -17.05 16.40
N TRP A 463 21.52 -16.18 17.14
CA TRP A 463 20.91 -14.93 17.63
C TRP A 463 20.75 -13.86 16.55
N ILE A 464 21.33 -14.05 15.35
CA ILE A 464 21.21 -13.07 14.24
C ILE A 464 19.75 -12.75 13.93
N TYR A 465 18.87 -13.77 13.88
CA TYR A 465 17.44 -13.58 13.64
C TYR A 465 16.75 -12.76 14.73
N SER A 466 16.98 -13.15 16.01
CA SER A 466 16.40 -12.44 17.16
C SER A 466 16.86 -10.98 17.21
N VAL A 467 18.16 -10.73 16.96
CA VAL A 467 18.74 -9.39 16.99
C VAL A 467 18.23 -8.54 15.83
N SER A 468 18.12 -9.10 14.61
CA SER A 468 17.54 -8.40 13.45
C SER A 468 16.11 -7.96 13.73
N LYS A 469 15.29 -8.83 14.32
CA LYS A 469 13.91 -8.50 14.70
C LYS A 469 13.85 -7.50 15.86
N GLN A 470 14.68 -7.66 16.91
CA GLN A 470 14.76 -6.67 18.00
C GLN A 470 15.17 -5.28 17.52
N LEU A 471 16.14 -5.21 16.62
CA LEU A 471 16.61 -3.93 16.08
C LEU A 471 15.50 -3.25 15.27
N LEU A 472 14.81 -4.03 14.45
CA LEU A 472 13.73 -3.48 13.63
C LEU A 472 12.50 -3.09 14.47
N ASP A 473 12.15 -3.86 15.52
CA ASP A 473 11.13 -3.47 16.51
C ASP A 473 11.44 -2.06 17.09
N ARG A 474 12.70 -1.80 17.48
CA ARG A 474 13.14 -0.51 18.04
C ARG A 474 13.10 0.62 16.99
N VAL A 475 13.48 0.32 15.75
CA VAL A 475 13.41 1.31 14.66
C VAL A 475 11.97 1.67 14.35
N ILE A 476 11.06 0.70 14.28
CA ILE A 476 9.63 0.94 14.06
C ILE A 476 9.05 1.75 15.23
N TRP A 477 9.41 1.41 16.47
CA TRP A 477 9.00 2.16 17.66
C TRP A 477 9.47 3.62 17.61
N ALA A 478 10.72 3.87 17.22
CA ALA A 478 11.27 5.22 17.05
C ALA A 478 10.51 6.01 15.97
N TYR A 479 10.19 5.40 14.82
CA TYR A 479 9.33 6.02 13.82
C TYR A 479 7.90 6.25 14.33
N GLY A 480 7.41 5.42 15.23
CA GLY A 480 6.13 5.62 15.92
C GLY A 480 6.08 6.92 16.70
N GLN A 481 7.19 7.30 17.37
CA GLN A 481 7.31 8.60 18.05
C GLN A 481 7.28 9.79 17.07
N GLN A 482 7.51 9.53 15.79
CA GLN A 482 7.45 10.53 14.70
C GLN A 482 6.13 10.43 13.89
N GLY A 483 5.14 9.65 14.37
CA GLY A 483 3.82 9.57 13.77
C GLY A 483 3.55 8.35 12.86
N LEU A 484 4.46 7.38 12.74
CA LEU A 484 4.16 6.12 12.06
C LEU A 484 3.11 5.33 12.85
N ARG A 485 2.00 4.99 12.22
CA ARG A 485 1.02 4.05 12.80
C ARG A 485 1.53 2.63 12.60
N PHE A 486 1.69 1.89 13.70
CA PHE A 486 2.22 0.52 13.66
C PHE A 486 1.60 -0.38 14.73
N THR A 487 1.69 -1.68 14.51
CA THR A 487 1.53 -2.71 15.54
C THR A 487 2.64 -3.74 15.34
N LEU A 488 3.35 -4.08 16.41
CA LEU A 488 4.28 -5.22 16.43
C LEU A 488 3.53 -6.43 16.97
N PHE A 489 3.44 -7.52 16.23
CA PHE A 489 2.87 -8.76 16.75
C PHE A 489 3.95 -9.84 16.89
N ARG A 490 3.90 -10.59 17.98
CA ARG A 490 4.88 -11.64 18.34
C ARG A 490 4.20 -13.01 18.35
N PRO A 491 4.30 -13.79 17.28
CA PRO A 491 3.74 -15.14 17.24
C PRO A 491 4.53 -16.10 18.13
N PHE A 492 3.81 -16.96 18.87
CA PHE A 492 4.36 -18.02 19.70
C PHE A 492 4.06 -19.40 19.09
N ASN A 493 5.02 -19.97 18.38
CA ASN A 493 5.00 -21.32 17.78
C ASN A 493 3.66 -21.70 17.14
N TRP A 494 3.21 -20.91 16.19
CA TRP A 494 1.98 -21.20 15.46
C TRP A 494 2.11 -22.49 14.65
N MET A 495 1.09 -23.35 14.70
CA MET A 495 1.01 -24.62 13.99
C MET A 495 -0.33 -24.75 13.26
N GLY A 496 -0.31 -25.49 12.15
CA GLY A 496 -1.50 -25.76 11.36
C GLY A 496 -1.17 -26.38 10.00
N PRO A 497 -2.17 -26.64 9.17
CA PRO A 497 -1.99 -27.08 7.80
C PRO A 497 -1.13 -26.10 7.00
N ARG A 498 -0.37 -26.58 6.03
CA ARG A 498 0.50 -25.74 5.16
C ARG A 498 1.58 -24.95 5.91
N LEU A 499 1.97 -25.43 7.11
CA LEU A 499 3.03 -24.80 7.90
C LEU A 499 4.38 -24.81 7.17
N ASP A 500 4.69 -25.94 6.55
CA ASP A 500 5.87 -26.21 5.73
C ASP A 500 5.44 -27.14 4.58
N ARG A 501 6.41 -27.72 3.87
CA ARG A 501 6.21 -28.79 2.88
C ARG A 501 6.97 -30.05 3.32
N LEU A 502 6.51 -31.23 2.95
CA LEU A 502 7.24 -32.48 3.23
C LEU A 502 8.62 -32.48 2.55
N ASP A 503 8.75 -31.91 1.36
CA ASP A 503 10.05 -31.74 0.69
C ASP A 503 11.01 -30.89 1.48
N SER A 504 10.54 -29.79 2.08
CA SER A 504 11.37 -28.98 2.98
C SER A 504 11.82 -29.75 4.22
N ALA A 505 10.96 -30.65 4.70
CA ALA A 505 11.30 -31.53 5.80
C ALA A 505 12.37 -32.57 5.42
N ARG A 506 12.33 -33.12 4.21
CA ARG A 506 13.34 -34.07 3.68
C ARG A 506 14.74 -33.47 3.63
N ILE A 507 14.87 -32.19 3.30
CA ILE A 507 16.16 -31.47 3.29
C ILE A 507 16.51 -30.84 4.65
N GLY A 508 15.70 -31.08 5.70
CA GLY A 508 15.93 -30.56 7.06
C GLY A 508 15.62 -29.09 7.27
N SER A 509 14.89 -28.44 6.33
CA SER A 509 14.56 -27.02 6.36
C SER A 509 13.08 -26.77 6.71
N SER A 510 12.56 -27.48 7.72
CA SER A 510 11.19 -27.32 8.19
C SER A 510 11.12 -27.24 9.72
N ARG A 511 9.94 -26.85 10.23
CA ARG A 511 9.70 -26.74 11.67
C ARG A 511 9.53 -28.12 12.31
N ALA A 512 9.67 -28.13 13.64
CA ALA A 512 9.73 -29.36 14.43
C ALA A 512 8.55 -30.32 14.25
N ILE A 513 7.33 -29.83 14.11
CA ILE A 513 6.13 -30.66 13.92
C ILE A 513 6.14 -31.35 12.56
N THR A 514 6.46 -30.63 11.48
CA THR A 514 6.53 -31.18 10.13
C THR A 514 7.63 -32.23 9.99
N GLN A 515 8.80 -31.99 10.62
CA GLN A 515 9.87 -32.98 10.70
C GLN A 515 9.41 -34.29 11.35
N ARG A 516 8.64 -34.20 12.44
CA ARG A 516 8.13 -35.39 13.14
C ARG A 516 7.09 -36.13 12.33
N ILE A 517 6.20 -35.40 11.67
CA ILE A 517 5.20 -36.02 10.77
C ILE A 517 5.91 -36.73 9.62
N LEU A 518 6.95 -36.15 9.02
CA LEU A 518 7.74 -36.80 7.99
C LEU A 518 8.36 -38.10 8.51
N HIS A 519 8.94 -38.13 9.73
CA HIS A 519 9.48 -39.35 10.32
C HIS A 519 8.42 -40.45 10.49
N LEU A 520 7.18 -40.10 10.83
CA LEU A 520 6.06 -41.05 10.89
C LEU A 520 5.66 -41.56 9.52
N VAL A 521 5.59 -40.67 8.52
CA VAL A 521 5.26 -41.01 7.12
C VAL A 521 6.29 -41.93 6.48
N GLU A 522 7.58 -41.75 6.79
CA GLU A 522 8.70 -42.50 6.21
C GLU A 522 9.14 -43.70 7.07
N GLY A 523 8.58 -43.88 8.27
CA GLY A 523 8.95 -44.96 9.18
C GLY A 523 10.40 -44.83 9.73
N THR A 524 10.85 -43.61 9.95
CA THR A 524 12.17 -43.31 10.52
C THR A 524 12.05 -42.81 11.96
N PRO A 525 13.09 -42.95 12.80
CA PRO A 525 13.02 -42.53 14.19
C PRO A 525 12.83 -41.02 14.37
N ILE A 526 11.91 -40.60 15.23
CA ILE A 526 11.73 -39.20 15.62
C ILE A 526 12.94 -38.76 16.46
N ARG A 527 13.61 -37.70 15.99
CA ARG A 527 14.79 -37.16 16.70
C ARG A 527 14.35 -36.19 17.81
N LEU A 528 14.89 -36.39 19.00
CA LEU A 528 14.71 -35.53 20.17
C LEU A 528 16.05 -34.86 20.51
N VAL A 529 16.17 -33.59 20.21
CA VAL A 529 17.39 -32.82 20.54
C VAL A 529 17.46 -32.61 22.04
N ASP A 530 18.59 -33.01 22.65
CA ASP A 530 18.84 -32.96 24.09
C ASP A 530 17.68 -33.56 24.93
N GLY A 531 17.14 -34.71 24.47
CA GLY A 531 16.03 -35.40 25.11
C GLY A 531 14.65 -34.73 24.94
N GLY A 532 14.56 -33.55 24.31
CA GLY A 532 13.30 -32.84 24.05
C GLY A 532 12.64 -32.25 25.29
N ALA A 533 13.42 -31.86 26.32
CA ALA A 533 12.89 -31.31 27.57
C ALA A 533 12.44 -29.83 27.46
N GLN A 534 12.87 -29.11 26.41
CA GLN A 534 12.55 -27.71 26.20
C GLN A 534 11.03 -27.53 26.05
N LYS A 535 10.46 -26.55 26.77
CA LYS A 535 9.03 -26.25 26.76
C LYS A 535 8.69 -25.11 25.80
N ARG A 536 7.58 -25.23 25.12
CA ARG A 536 7.01 -24.21 24.21
C ARG A 536 5.50 -24.15 24.36
N CYS A 537 4.94 -22.97 24.15
CA CYS A 537 3.50 -22.80 23.99
C CYS A 537 3.16 -22.87 22.51
N PHE A 538 2.30 -23.78 22.13
CA PHE A 538 1.90 -24.03 20.76
C PHE A 538 0.53 -23.39 20.51
N THR A 539 0.41 -22.64 19.43
CA THR A 539 -0.80 -21.89 19.07
C THR A 539 -1.36 -22.40 17.78
N ASP A 540 -2.65 -22.66 17.75
CA ASP A 540 -3.34 -22.99 16.49
C ASP A 540 -3.32 -21.80 15.54
N VAL A 541 -3.12 -22.07 14.26
CA VAL A 541 -3.07 -21.03 13.23
C VAL A 541 -4.38 -20.25 13.14
N ASP A 542 -5.52 -20.90 13.33
CA ASP A 542 -6.83 -20.24 13.25
C ASP A 542 -7.01 -19.21 14.38
N ASP A 543 -6.59 -19.54 15.61
CA ASP A 543 -6.55 -18.59 16.73
C ASP A 543 -5.61 -17.41 16.43
N GLY A 544 -4.41 -17.72 15.93
CA GLY A 544 -3.42 -16.69 15.57
C GLY A 544 -3.89 -15.74 14.47
N ILE A 545 -4.50 -16.28 13.44
CA ILE A 545 -5.03 -15.52 12.30
C ILE A 545 -6.22 -14.66 12.71
N GLU A 546 -7.09 -15.14 13.60
CA GLU A 546 -8.19 -14.33 14.13
C GLU A 546 -7.66 -13.13 14.93
N ALA A 547 -6.64 -13.32 15.78
CA ALA A 547 -5.98 -12.21 16.48
C ALA A 547 -5.38 -11.20 15.49
N LEU A 548 -4.70 -11.69 14.44
CA LEU A 548 -4.08 -10.84 13.44
C LEU A 548 -5.12 -10.08 12.59
N ALA A 549 -6.25 -10.72 12.27
CA ALA A 549 -7.36 -10.04 11.60
C ALA A 549 -7.94 -8.89 12.45
N ARG A 550 -8.06 -9.07 13.78
CA ARG A 550 -8.47 -7.99 14.70
C ARG A 550 -7.44 -6.88 14.82
N ILE A 551 -6.14 -7.18 14.74
CA ILE A 551 -5.07 -6.17 14.65
C ILE A 551 -5.24 -5.36 13.36
N ILE A 552 -5.54 -5.99 12.23
CA ILE A 552 -5.74 -5.31 10.94
C ILE A 552 -7.00 -4.45 10.96
N ASP A 553 -8.11 -4.95 11.50
CA ASP A 553 -9.37 -4.21 11.70
C ASP A 553 -9.14 -2.95 12.55
N ASN A 554 -8.28 -3.04 13.56
CA ASN A 554 -7.81 -1.94 14.39
C ASN A 554 -8.96 -1.04 14.89
N ARG A 555 -9.96 -1.65 15.47
CA ARG A 555 -11.15 -0.96 15.95
C ARG A 555 -10.75 0.20 16.86
N ASP A 556 -11.26 1.39 16.57
CA ASP A 556 -11.00 2.63 17.31
C ASP A 556 -9.50 3.02 17.41
N GLY A 557 -8.64 2.48 16.54
CA GLY A 557 -7.19 2.78 16.54
C GLY A 557 -6.40 2.20 17.72
N ARG A 558 -7.02 1.30 18.52
CA ARG A 558 -6.45 0.82 19.81
C ARG A 558 -5.17 -0.02 19.68
N CYS A 559 -4.88 -0.54 18.47
CA CYS A 559 -3.66 -1.32 18.20
C CYS A 559 -2.50 -0.46 17.69
N ASP A 560 -2.72 0.84 17.41
CA ASP A 560 -1.64 1.70 16.93
C ASP A 560 -0.65 2.00 18.06
N GLY A 561 0.66 1.85 17.79
CA GLY A 561 1.73 2.02 18.75
C GLY A 561 1.83 0.88 19.79
N GLN A 562 1.30 -0.30 19.51
CA GLN A 562 1.21 -1.41 20.47
C GLN A 562 2.11 -2.59 20.06
N ILE A 563 2.50 -3.36 21.07
CA ILE A 563 3.14 -4.67 20.92
C ILE A 563 2.16 -5.72 21.45
N VAL A 564 1.96 -6.82 20.71
CA VAL A 564 0.98 -7.84 21.05
C VAL A 564 1.59 -9.24 20.90
N ASN A 565 1.70 -9.96 22.00
CA ASN A 565 1.99 -11.39 21.98
C ASN A 565 0.75 -12.17 21.52
N ILE A 566 0.92 -13.05 20.55
CA ILE A 566 -0.16 -13.92 20.06
C ILE A 566 0.27 -15.37 20.28
N GLY A 567 -0.25 -15.95 21.33
CA GLY A 567 0.11 -17.29 21.77
C GLY A 567 -0.96 -17.94 22.64
N ASN A 568 -0.87 -19.25 22.85
CA ASN A 568 -1.73 -19.96 23.77
C ASN A 568 -0.91 -20.42 24.99
N PRO A 569 -0.97 -19.70 26.14
CA PRO A 569 -0.21 -20.06 27.35
C PRO A 569 -0.64 -21.39 27.98
N ASP A 570 -1.86 -21.87 27.69
CA ASP A 570 -2.42 -23.12 28.21
C ASP A 570 -1.94 -24.34 27.42
N ASN A 571 -1.48 -24.16 26.19
CA ASN A 571 -0.90 -25.20 25.33
C ASN A 571 0.62 -25.33 25.52
N GLU A 572 1.12 -25.23 26.78
CA GLU A 572 2.52 -25.46 27.09
C GLU A 572 2.84 -26.98 27.09
N ALA A 573 3.80 -27.38 26.29
CA ALA A 573 4.29 -28.74 26.26
C ALA A 573 5.80 -28.79 25.97
N SER A 574 6.47 -29.84 26.47
CA SER A 574 7.83 -30.12 26.03
C SER A 574 7.83 -30.67 24.59
N ILE A 575 8.98 -30.57 23.95
CA ILE A 575 9.18 -31.12 22.59
C ILE A 575 8.99 -32.66 22.58
N ARG A 576 9.28 -33.34 23.68
CA ARG A 576 9.00 -34.77 23.87
C ARG A 576 7.49 -35.00 23.96
N GLN A 577 6.79 -34.30 24.83
CA GLN A 577 5.33 -34.40 24.99
C GLN A 577 4.57 -34.11 23.66
N LEU A 578 5.03 -33.15 22.89
CA LEU A 578 4.52 -32.89 21.55
C LEU A 578 4.66 -34.11 20.62
N GLY A 579 5.83 -34.76 20.65
CA GLY A 579 6.09 -35.98 19.87
C GLY A 579 5.25 -37.18 20.32
N GLU A 580 5.05 -37.34 21.62
CA GLU A 580 4.23 -38.43 22.19
C GLU A 580 2.75 -38.24 21.87
N GLU A 581 2.23 -37.02 21.97
CA GLU A 581 0.84 -36.72 21.59
C GLU A 581 0.62 -36.88 20.08
N LEU A 582 1.56 -36.44 19.25
CA LEU A 582 1.53 -36.65 17.81
C LEU A 582 1.49 -38.14 17.46
N LEU A 583 2.34 -38.96 18.10
CA LEU A 583 2.36 -40.40 17.90
C LEU A 583 1.01 -41.04 18.30
N ARG A 584 0.44 -40.64 19.44
CA ARG A 584 -0.84 -41.16 19.93
C ARG A 584 -1.95 -40.88 18.89
N GLN A 585 -1.98 -39.69 18.30
CA GLN A 585 -2.96 -39.35 17.27
C GLN A 585 -2.70 -40.07 15.95
N PHE A 586 -1.43 -40.23 15.56
CA PHE A 586 -1.05 -41.00 14.38
C PHE A 586 -1.49 -42.46 14.47
N GLU A 587 -1.26 -43.13 15.62
CA GLU A 587 -1.67 -44.51 15.84
C GLU A 587 -3.20 -44.70 15.83
N ALA A 588 -3.96 -43.68 16.20
CA ALA A 588 -5.42 -43.67 16.14
C ALA A 588 -6.00 -43.15 14.82
N HIS A 589 -5.16 -42.72 13.90
CA HIS A 589 -5.62 -42.07 12.67
C HIS A 589 -6.23 -43.06 11.68
N PRO A 590 -7.34 -42.75 10.97
CA PRO A 590 -7.96 -43.62 9.99
C PRO A 590 -6.99 -44.08 8.88
N LEU A 591 -6.04 -43.25 8.49
CA LEU A 591 -5.04 -43.57 7.46
C LEU A 591 -3.82 -44.32 7.99
N ARG A 592 -3.77 -44.67 9.28
CA ARG A 592 -2.61 -45.30 9.94
C ARG A 592 -2.07 -46.52 9.19
N ALA A 593 -2.94 -47.37 8.72
CA ALA A 593 -2.57 -48.60 8.02
C ALA A 593 -1.82 -48.42 6.69
N GLN A 594 -1.86 -47.20 6.13
CA GLN A 594 -1.18 -46.83 4.88
C GLN A 594 0.28 -46.40 5.08
N PHE A 595 0.71 -46.28 6.34
CA PHE A 595 2.05 -45.80 6.70
C PHE A 595 2.85 -46.86 7.47
N PRO A 596 4.19 -46.77 7.44
CA PRO A 596 5.07 -47.70 8.17
C PRO A 596 4.82 -47.70 9.69
N PRO A 597 5.25 -48.71 10.43
CA PRO A 597 5.21 -48.70 11.87
C PRO A 597 6.18 -47.62 12.43
N PHE A 598 5.85 -47.09 13.60
CA PHE A 598 6.71 -46.12 14.29
C PHE A 598 8.07 -46.73 14.65
N ALA A 599 9.15 -46.06 14.26
CA ALA A 599 10.53 -46.56 14.42
C ALA A 599 11.21 -46.14 15.74
N GLY A 600 10.46 -45.53 16.66
CA GLY A 600 10.99 -45.11 17.98
C GLY A 600 11.47 -43.67 18.05
N PHE A 601 11.80 -43.23 19.25
CA PHE A 601 12.48 -41.96 19.52
C PHE A 601 14.00 -42.15 19.57
N ARG A 602 14.75 -41.20 18.97
CA ARG A 602 16.21 -41.18 19.02
C ARG A 602 16.68 -39.86 19.59
N GLU A 603 17.44 -39.91 20.67
CA GLU A 603 18.08 -38.72 21.25
C GLU A 603 19.29 -38.30 20.40
N VAL A 604 19.46 -37.02 20.20
CA VAL A 604 20.58 -36.39 19.47
C VAL A 604 21.05 -35.15 20.20
N GLU A 605 22.36 -34.92 20.22
CA GLU A 605 22.95 -33.74 20.84
C GLU A 605 22.67 -32.49 19.95
N SER A 606 22.34 -31.36 20.59
CA SER A 606 22.08 -30.08 19.88
C SER A 606 23.27 -29.62 19.04
N ARG A 607 24.49 -29.83 19.54
CA ARG A 607 25.71 -29.48 18.81
C ARG A 607 25.89 -30.27 17.51
N SER A 608 25.55 -31.56 17.51
CA SER A 608 25.62 -32.40 16.31
C SER A 608 24.49 -32.12 15.32
N PHE A 609 23.34 -31.59 15.80
CA PHE A 609 22.15 -31.34 14.97
C PHE A 609 22.15 -29.95 14.35
N TYR A 610 22.46 -28.89 15.13
CA TYR A 610 22.42 -27.49 14.72
C TYR A 610 23.80 -26.84 14.52
N GLY A 611 24.89 -27.51 14.97
CA GLY A 611 26.25 -26.96 14.96
C GLY A 611 26.60 -26.14 16.21
N ASP A 612 27.87 -25.72 16.29
CA ASP A 612 28.45 -25.03 17.47
C ASP A 612 27.84 -23.62 17.72
N GLY A 613 27.28 -23.02 16.69
CA GLY A 613 26.66 -21.69 16.75
C GLY A 613 25.28 -21.67 17.38
N TYR A 614 24.68 -22.83 17.68
CA TYR A 614 23.35 -22.93 18.26
C TYR A 614 23.34 -22.82 19.78
N GLN A 615 22.30 -22.22 20.33
CA GLN A 615 22.03 -22.18 21.78
C GLN A 615 20.51 -22.17 21.95
N ASP A 616 19.95 -23.10 22.72
CA ASP A 616 18.52 -23.21 22.95
C ASP A 616 18.04 -22.43 24.17
N VAL A 617 16.74 -22.25 24.28
CA VAL A 617 16.03 -21.57 25.37
C VAL A 617 15.16 -22.58 26.10
N ALA A 618 15.23 -22.62 27.45
CA ALA A 618 14.56 -23.63 28.24
C ALA A 618 13.04 -23.58 28.15
N HIS A 619 12.43 -22.38 28.20
CA HIS A 619 10.99 -22.17 28.09
C HIS A 619 10.68 -20.92 27.30
N ARG A 620 9.45 -20.85 26.80
CA ARG A 620 8.96 -19.67 26.07
C ARG A 620 7.42 -19.63 26.18
N LYS A 621 6.94 -18.91 27.17
CA LYS A 621 5.51 -18.78 27.48
C LYS A 621 5.07 -17.33 27.39
N PRO A 622 3.97 -16.98 26.64
CA PRO A 622 3.49 -15.61 26.51
C PRO A 622 2.60 -15.21 27.69
N SER A 623 2.73 -13.97 28.19
CA SER A 623 1.57 -13.20 28.65
C SER A 623 0.75 -12.81 27.42
N ILE A 624 -0.58 -12.87 27.53
CA ILE A 624 -1.52 -12.44 26.50
C ILE A 624 -2.45 -11.32 26.99
N ASP A 625 -2.05 -10.58 28.01
CA ASP A 625 -2.87 -9.54 28.60
C ASP A 625 -3.12 -8.38 27.64
N ASN A 626 -2.11 -8.00 26.82
CA ASN A 626 -2.27 -7.02 25.77
C ASN A 626 -3.25 -7.52 24.69
N ALA A 627 -3.17 -8.77 24.26
CA ALA A 627 -4.11 -9.35 23.30
C ALA A 627 -5.56 -9.35 23.84
N ARG A 628 -5.75 -9.73 25.09
CA ARG A 628 -7.09 -9.68 25.74
C ARG A 628 -7.63 -8.25 25.79
N ARG A 629 -6.81 -7.31 26.24
CA ARG A 629 -7.20 -5.91 26.42
C ARG A 629 -7.45 -5.17 25.11
N LEU A 630 -6.57 -5.36 24.13
CA LEU A 630 -6.58 -4.58 22.88
C LEU A 630 -7.46 -5.22 21.81
N LEU A 631 -7.51 -6.55 21.77
CA LEU A 631 -8.20 -7.27 20.72
C LEU A 631 -9.52 -7.89 21.17
N ASP A 632 -9.81 -7.90 22.47
CA ASP A 632 -10.90 -8.70 23.05
C ASP A 632 -10.78 -10.18 22.60
N TRP A 633 -9.55 -10.70 22.62
CA TRP A 633 -9.19 -12.00 22.08
C TRP A 633 -8.47 -12.88 23.13
N GLN A 634 -8.79 -14.15 23.08
CA GLN A 634 -8.06 -15.22 23.75
C GLN A 634 -8.05 -16.48 22.87
N PRO A 635 -7.03 -17.34 22.96
CA PRO A 635 -7.00 -18.59 22.21
C PRO A 635 -8.07 -19.56 22.74
N THR A 636 -8.63 -20.36 21.85
CA THR A 636 -9.72 -21.30 22.16
C THR A 636 -9.41 -22.74 21.79
N ILE A 637 -8.39 -22.99 20.99
CA ILE A 637 -8.08 -24.31 20.43
C ILE A 637 -7.02 -24.99 21.29
N GLU A 638 -7.37 -26.19 21.76
CA GLU A 638 -6.50 -27.01 22.61
C GLU A 638 -5.33 -27.63 21.84
N LEU A 639 -4.24 -27.99 22.55
CA LEU A 639 -3.04 -28.59 21.97
C LEU A 639 -3.32 -29.84 21.12
N ARG A 640 -4.24 -30.67 21.58
CA ARG A 640 -4.60 -31.89 20.88
C ARG A 640 -5.16 -31.61 19.49
N GLU A 641 -6.07 -30.65 19.36
CA GLU A 641 -6.65 -30.24 18.09
C GLU A 641 -5.60 -29.54 17.21
N THR A 642 -4.78 -28.67 17.82
CA THR A 642 -3.67 -27.96 17.18
C THR A 642 -2.65 -28.93 16.52
N ILE A 643 -2.41 -30.10 17.11
CA ILE A 643 -1.54 -31.16 16.56
C ILE A 643 -2.27 -31.96 15.46
N GLY A 644 -3.56 -32.23 15.65
CA GLY A 644 -4.34 -33.06 14.74
C GLY A 644 -4.49 -32.47 13.34
N LYS A 645 -4.71 -31.17 13.24
CA LYS A 645 -4.87 -30.48 11.94
C LYS A 645 -3.67 -30.63 10.99
N PRO A 646 -2.43 -30.32 11.37
CA PRO A 646 -1.29 -30.57 10.48
C PRO A 646 -1.00 -32.06 10.27
N LEU A 647 -1.26 -32.93 11.23
CA LEU A 647 -1.11 -34.36 11.04
C LEU A 647 -2.02 -34.84 9.91
N ASP A 648 -3.31 -34.59 10.00
CA ASP A 648 -4.29 -34.99 8.98
C ASP A 648 -3.90 -34.43 7.61
N PHE A 649 -3.57 -33.15 7.53
CA PHE A 649 -3.16 -32.48 6.30
C PHE A 649 -1.97 -33.17 5.62
N PHE A 650 -0.87 -33.42 6.37
CA PHE A 650 0.35 -33.98 5.80
C PHE A 650 0.24 -35.46 5.50
N LEU A 651 -0.58 -36.23 6.24
CA LEU A 651 -0.85 -37.62 5.87
C LEU A 651 -1.58 -37.71 4.51
N HIS A 652 -2.56 -36.85 4.27
CA HIS A 652 -3.23 -36.79 2.98
C HIS A 652 -2.31 -36.27 1.87
N GLU A 653 -1.42 -35.32 2.16
CA GLU A 653 -0.42 -34.82 1.20
C GLU A 653 0.54 -35.94 0.79
N ALA A 654 1.06 -36.70 1.75
CA ALA A 654 1.97 -37.83 1.51
C ALA A 654 1.34 -38.93 0.64
N LEU A 655 0.03 -39.20 0.79
CA LEU A 655 -0.66 -40.15 -0.05
C LEU A 655 -0.82 -39.66 -1.49
N ARG A 656 -1.17 -38.37 -1.66
CA ARG A 656 -1.25 -37.77 -3.00
C ARG A 656 0.09 -37.75 -3.73
N GLU A 657 1.21 -37.48 -2.99
CA GLU A 657 2.55 -37.58 -3.57
C GLU A 657 2.88 -38.99 -4.06
N ARG A 658 2.50 -40.04 -3.29
CA ARG A 658 2.71 -41.45 -3.68
C ARG A 658 1.88 -41.82 -4.91
N GLU A 659 0.63 -41.38 -4.96
CA GLU A 659 -0.25 -41.61 -6.12
C GLU A 659 0.26 -40.93 -7.39
N ALA A 660 0.82 -39.74 -7.28
CA ALA A 660 1.39 -39.00 -8.40
C ALA A 660 2.73 -39.57 -8.91
N GLN A 661 3.42 -40.38 -8.09
CA GLN A 661 4.70 -41.06 -8.44
C GLN A 661 4.48 -42.49 -8.96
N ALA A 662 3.32 -43.10 -8.71
CA ALA A 662 2.91 -44.42 -9.19
C ALA A 662 2.28 -44.35 -10.59
#